data_3c755448ad82e53758a7697ef4608b99
#
_entry.id   3c755448ad82e53758a7697ef4608b99
#
_cell.length_a   1.000
_cell.length_b   1.000
_cell.length_c   1.000
_cell.angle_alpha   90.00
_cell.angle_beta   90.00
_cell.angle_gamma   90.00
#
_symmetry.space_group_name_H-M   'P 1'
#
loop_
_entity.id
_entity.type
_entity.pdbx_description
1 polymer ?
#
loop_
_entity_poly.entity_id
_entity_poly.type
_entity_poly.pdbx_seq_one_letter_code
_entity_poly.pdbx_strand_id
1 'polypeptide(L)'
;MMPTPPASVAESPSRSVDWPRFLTVLVELLLIATVIFLFEIERNRHLFPVICFLIAGFAIHAWLPQRHQLTCFAALSILCVVFVLGLTNGLVVLAIGGTLIGICYLPVPFKLRLGLIVAAVGVLVILRRQSPLPFWPVVGSMFMFRLISFLYECEKAKTTPHLTWAVSYFFLLPNPCFPFFPVVDFKTFRETWNQKDEWETCQRGISWIVCGLIHLLLYRYLRTNLVPQPYELYDVPHILLFMVTNYALYLQVSGQFHLITGLLHLFGFHLPRTHYHYFLASSFSDIWRRINIYWKDFLSKFVFYPIFYALRGRQASAGFALVCSVMLVFLSTWMLHSWQTFWLLGRFPLTSNDAALWLGGGAVVAVNILLDSRRRDQGHSTVGWAAFSLAARTVGMFLLVSLFWSCWTKPGFLALLGPAIHRPGATQGLWVVTLWIAAAILLGTLFILARKRWFSDQSVEIPRDFFTSAKLHLALLGLVIACSLPGSAILLTPGLAAAIAKLRTDPATAEVAGGRLQSYYEDLNSAVIQAGPLLNALSPSATARREQAEGFYKVSRPADLYQQLDLIPGIETEIEGKSFSVNVFGMRDRNSLTLNKPQRTIRVAMVGSSIVMGYGVSDDEVFSRELQRRLNDPQTPTAPAVEILNFGVGKQWAPHRLVRIQRKVFGFEPDYLFYFAHQDEFRELASHTAQLVAQRLELPSRHLQEVVARSGVNAEMAPGAIQSRLQRDEAELLLAINRTIVDECRSRGILPVWIYLPVPAPAIEDPREKLVALAESAGFVVCDLSGWTTVREGLFDATEEFHPNAAGHQRIADALMQMLRDHRESILFPLPE
;
A
#
# COMPACT_ATOMS: atom_id res chain seq x y z
N MET A 1 17.26 -41.14 -34.48
CA MET A 1 16.85 -42.02 -33.39
C MET A 1 15.73 -41.38 -32.62
N MET A 2 14.52 -41.89 -32.74
CA MET A 2 13.37 -41.45 -31.94
C MET A 2 13.55 -41.97 -30.51
N PRO A 3 13.33 -41.18 -29.49
CA PRO A 3 13.28 -41.69 -28.12
C PRO A 3 12.03 -42.56 -27.96
N THR A 4 12.23 -43.75 -27.45
CA THR A 4 11.18 -44.69 -27.07
C THR A 4 10.17 -44.03 -26.10
N PRO A 5 8.87 -44.37 -26.20
CA PRO A 5 7.88 -43.89 -25.23
C PRO A 5 8.23 -44.39 -23.83
N PRO A 6 7.98 -43.60 -22.78
CA PRO A 6 8.25 -44.03 -21.42
C PRO A 6 7.41 -45.27 -21.11
N ALA A 7 8.06 -46.26 -20.51
CA ALA A 7 7.50 -47.52 -20.11
C ALA A 7 6.17 -47.35 -19.35
N SER A 8 5.22 -48.23 -19.60
CA SER A 8 3.97 -48.39 -18.90
C SER A 8 4.18 -48.23 -17.38
N VAL A 9 3.45 -47.31 -16.78
CA VAL A 9 3.40 -47.16 -15.33
C VAL A 9 2.97 -48.50 -14.73
N ALA A 10 3.93 -49.24 -14.21
CA ALA A 10 3.64 -50.40 -13.37
C ALA A 10 2.78 -49.93 -12.20
N GLU A 11 1.69 -50.62 -11.92
CA GLU A 11 0.83 -50.39 -10.76
C GLU A 11 1.71 -50.45 -9.51
N SER A 12 2.00 -49.26 -8.95
CA SER A 12 2.68 -49.18 -7.66
C SER A 12 1.76 -49.67 -6.58
N PRO A 13 2.24 -50.51 -5.63
CA PRO A 13 1.45 -51.01 -4.52
C PRO A 13 0.86 -49.84 -3.72
N SER A 14 -0.28 -50.06 -3.06
CA SER A 14 -0.98 -49.12 -2.20
C SER A 14 0.04 -48.43 -1.26
N ARG A 15 0.24 -47.15 -1.51
CA ARG A 15 1.22 -46.32 -0.78
C ARG A 15 0.79 -46.22 0.68
N SER A 16 1.55 -46.77 1.61
CA SER A 16 1.40 -46.44 3.02
C SER A 16 1.82 -45.00 3.25
N VAL A 17 0.94 -44.17 3.78
CA VAL A 17 1.26 -42.79 4.13
C VAL A 17 2.35 -42.79 5.16
N ASP A 18 3.44 -42.03 4.93
CA ASP A 18 4.48 -41.80 5.94
C ASP A 18 3.93 -40.89 7.05
N TRP A 19 3.28 -41.52 8.03
CA TRP A 19 2.62 -40.81 9.12
C TRP A 19 3.51 -39.83 9.87
N PRO A 20 4.76 -40.16 10.25
CA PRO A 20 5.66 -39.22 10.92
C PRO A 20 5.89 -37.94 10.11
N ARG A 21 6.16 -38.07 8.81
CA ARG A 21 6.40 -36.91 7.93
C ARG A 21 5.11 -36.12 7.71
N PHE A 22 3.99 -36.79 7.48
CA PHE A 22 2.69 -36.13 7.32
C PHE A 22 2.29 -35.30 8.55
N LEU A 23 2.36 -35.90 9.74
CA LEU A 23 2.03 -35.22 10.99
C LEU A 23 2.98 -34.04 11.26
N THR A 24 4.26 -34.20 10.96
CA THR A 24 5.24 -33.11 11.10
C THR A 24 4.85 -31.92 10.23
N VAL A 25 4.61 -32.14 8.93
CA VAL A 25 4.16 -31.07 8.01
C VAL A 25 2.85 -30.43 8.47
N LEU A 26 1.90 -31.24 8.92
CA LEU A 26 0.62 -30.71 9.41
C LEU A 26 0.80 -29.82 10.64
N VAL A 27 1.65 -30.21 11.60
CA VAL A 27 1.96 -29.38 12.78
C VAL A 27 2.64 -28.08 12.37
N GLU A 28 3.61 -28.13 11.44
CA GLU A 28 4.26 -26.92 10.91
C GLU A 28 3.22 -25.98 10.26
N LEU A 29 2.30 -26.52 9.45
CA LEU A 29 1.24 -25.72 8.81
C LEU A 29 0.26 -25.12 9.82
N LEU A 30 -0.09 -25.83 10.90
CA LEU A 30 -0.92 -25.29 11.97
C LEU A 30 -0.22 -24.16 12.73
N LEU A 31 1.10 -24.28 12.99
CA LEU A 31 1.88 -23.20 13.59
C LEU A 31 1.99 -21.99 12.65
N ILE A 32 2.17 -22.22 11.35
CA ILE A 32 2.15 -21.17 10.33
C ILE A 32 0.79 -20.43 10.35
N ALA A 33 -0.32 -21.15 10.35
CA ALA A 33 -1.64 -20.58 10.46
C ALA A 33 -1.83 -19.76 11.75
N THR A 34 -1.28 -20.27 12.87
CA THR A 34 -1.29 -19.57 14.16
C THR A 34 -0.51 -18.26 14.09
N VAL A 35 0.69 -18.25 13.48
CA VAL A 35 1.46 -17.00 13.28
C VAL A 35 0.69 -16.01 12.39
N ILE A 36 0.11 -16.46 11.29
CA ILE A 36 -0.70 -15.62 10.40
C ILE A 36 -1.87 -15.00 11.16
N PHE A 37 -2.54 -15.77 12.02
CA PHE A 37 -3.65 -15.31 12.85
C PHE A 37 -3.21 -14.30 13.91
N LEU A 38 -2.20 -14.64 14.72
CA LEU A 38 -1.73 -13.81 15.84
C LEU A 38 -1.14 -12.46 15.41
N PHE A 39 -0.47 -12.45 14.26
CA PHE A 39 0.13 -11.25 13.70
C PHE A 39 -0.75 -10.58 12.63
N GLU A 40 -1.97 -11.03 12.42
CA GLU A 40 -2.89 -10.48 11.42
C GLU A 40 -2.22 -10.28 10.03
N ILE A 41 -1.40 -11.25 9.61
CA ILE A 41 -0.66 -11.14 8.35
C ILE A 41 -1.63 -11.15 7.19
N GLU A 42 -1.59 -10.09 6.35
CA GLU A 42 -2.48 -9.90 5.21
C GLU A 42 -3.98 -10.08 5.60
N ARG A 43 -4.38 -9.56 6.78
CA ARG A 43 -5.75 -9.65 7.31
C ARG A 43 -6.76 -9.11 6.33
N ASN A 44 -6.48 -7.96 5.72
CA ASN A 44 -7.35 -7.33 4.73
C ASN A 44 -7.54 -8.16 3.46
N ARG A 45 -6.71 -9.20 3.26
CA ARG A 45 -6.77 -10.13 2.14
C ARG A 45 -7.26 -11.51 2.54
N HIS A 46 -7.78 -11.64 3.74
CA HIS A 46 -8.32 -12.91 4.27
C HIS A 46 -7.36 -14.10 4.13
N LEU A 47 -6.04 -13.86 4.32
CA LEU A 47 -5.03 -14.91 4.17
C LEU A 47 -5.27 -16.09 5.12
N PHE A 48 -5.69 -15.84 6.36
CA PHE A 48 -5.92 -16.90 7.35
C PHE A 48 -7.00 -17.91 6.90
N PRO A 49 -8.22 -17.52 6.48
CA PRO A 49 -9.21 -18.46 5.94
C PRO A 49 -8.70 -19.25 4.73
N VAL A 50 -7.94 -18.61 3.84
CA VAL A 50 -7.34 -19.28 2.67
C VAL A 50 -6.31 -20.32 3.10
N ILE A 51 -5.46 -20.03 4.08
CA ILE A 51 -4.49 -21.00 4.61
C ILE A 51 -5.20 -22.19 5.26
N CYS A 52 -6.25 -21.96 6.04
CA CYS A 52 -7.06 -23.05 6.60
C CYS A 52 -7.66 -23.95 5.50
N PHE A 53 -8.23 -23.34 4.44
CA PHE A 53 -8.72 -24.07 3.27
C PHE A 53 -7.60 -24.90 2.60
N LEU A 54 -6.41 -24.32 2.43
CA LEU A 54 -5.26 -25.00 1.81
C LEU A 54 -4.70 -26.13 2.68
N ILE A 55 -4.71 -25.98 4.01
CA ILE A 55 -4.32 -27.07 4.95
C ILE A 55 -5.25 -28.26 4.81
N ALA A 56 -6.58 -28.02 4.76
CA ALA A 56 -7.54 -29.07 4.54
C ALA A 56 -7.37 -29.72 3.15
N GLY A 57 -7.13 -28.90 2.10
CA GLY A 57 -6.85 -29.38 0.75
C GLY A 57 -5.56 -30.20 0.66
N PHE A 58 -4.48 -29.78 1.36
CA PHE A 58 -3.25 -30.53 1.48
C PHE A 58 -3.47 -31.90 2.16
N ALA A 59 -4.21 -31.93 3.27
CA ALA A 59 -4.49 -33.16 3.95
C ALA A 59 -5.21 -34.18 3.04
N ILE A 60 -6.19 -33.73 2.25
CA ILE A 60 -6.85 -34.58 1.26
C ILE A 60 -5.88 -35.01 0.16
N HIS A 61 -5.09 -34.08 -0.40
CA HIS A 61 -4.15 -34.33 -1.51
C HIS A 61 -3.09 -35.36 -1.14
N ALA A 62 -2.55 -35.28 0.09
CA ALA A 62 -1.49 -36.18 0.57
C ALA A 62 -1.94 -37.66 0.69
N TRP A 63 -3.24 -37.88 0.86
CA TRP A 63 -3.82 -39.23 0.94
C TRP A 63 -4.18 -39.84 -0.41
N LEU A 64 -4.22 -39.03 -1.45
CA LEU A 64 -4.63 -39.50 -2.75
C LEU A 64 -3.49 -40.25 -3.47
N PRO A 65 -3.82 -41.32 -4.24
CA PRO A 65 -2.88 -41.90 -5.17
C PRO A 65 -2.34 -40.86 -6.15
N GLN A 66 -1.08 -40.95 -6.51
CA GLN A 66 -0.36 -39.99 -7.37
C GLN A 66 -1.13 -39.64 -8.66
N ARG A 67 -1.81 -40.62 -9.26
CA ARG A 67 -2.62 -40.44 -10.49
C ARG A 67 -3.78 -39.45 -10.32
N HIS A 68 -4.27 -39.23 -9.08
CA HIS A 68 -5.39 -38.35 -8.78
C HIS A 68 -4.96 -37.00 -8.18
N GLN A 69 -3.69 -36.87 -7.77
CA GLN A 69 -3.18 -35.67 -7.09
C GLN A 69 -3.30 -34.41 -7.96
N LEU A 70 -2.93 -34.48 -9.26
CA LEU A 70 -3.07 -33.35 -10.16
C LEU A 70 -4.53 -32.93 -10.38
N THR A 71 -5.44 -33.92 -10.48
CA THR A 71 -6.88 -33.65 -10.61
C THR A 71 -7.45 -33.01 -9.34
N CYS A 72 -7.02 -33.49 -8.18
CA CYS A 72 -7.35 -32.89 -6.89
C CYS A 72 -6.86 -31.44 -6.81
N PHE A 73 -5.61 -31.18 -7.18
CA PHE A 73 -5.05 -29.83 -7.23
C PHE A 73 -5.85 -28.91 -8.17
N ALA A 74 -6.23 -29.37 -9.36
CA ALA A 74 -7.06 -28.60 -10.28
C ALA A 74 -8.44 -28.29 -9.68
N ALA A 75 -9.07 -29.28 -9.04
CA ALA A 75 -10.37 -29.10 -8.36
C ALA A 75 -10.26 -28.10 -7.19
N LEU A 76 -9.23 -28.24 -6.34
CA LEU A 76 -8.94 -27.28 -5.26
C LEU A 76 -8.71 -25.87 -5.79
N SER A 77 -8.03 -25.74 -6.94
CA SER A 77 -7.80 -24.43 -7.57
C SER A 77 -9.12 -23.78 -8.01
N ILE A 78 -10.03 -24.54 -8.62
CA ILE A 78 -11.36 -24.05 -9.01
C ILE A 78 -12.17 -23.66 -7.76
N LEU A 79 -12.21 -24.52 -6.75
CA LEU A 79 -12.93 -24.25 -5.50
C LEU A 79 -12.38 -23.03 -4.79
N CYS A 80 -11.07 -22.86 -4.79
CA CYS A 80 -10.41 -21.70 -4.18
C CYS A 80 -10.76 -20.39 -4.91
N VAL A 81 -10.94 -20.40 -6.24
CA VAL A 81 -11.44 -19.22 -6.98
C VAL A 81 -12.80 -18.80 -6.43
N VAL A 82 -13.74 -19.75 -6.28
CA VAL A 82 -15.07 -19.47 -5.75
C VAL A 82 -15.02 -19.07 -4.26
N PHE A 83 -14.16 -19.74 -3.49
CA PHE A 83 -13.98 -19.42 -2.06
C PHE A 83 -13.47 -18.01 -1.84
N VAL A 84 -12.47 -17.59 -2.62
CA VAL A 84 -11.82 -16.25 -2.47
C VAL A 84 -12.69 -15.14 -3.08
N LEU A 85 -13.36 -15.38 -4.22
CA LEU A 85 -14.10 -14.36 -4.96
C LEU A 85 -15.60 -14.30 -4.65
N GLY A 86 -16.11 -15.27 -3.88
CA GLY A 86 -17.54 -15.51 -3.76
C GLY A 86 -18.14 -16.18 -5.02
N LEU A 87 -19.35 -16.67 -4.89
CA LEU A 87 -19.98 -17.50 -5.93
C LEU A 87 -20.11 -16.75 -7.27
N THR A 88 -20.68 -15.54 -7.27
CA THR A 88 -20.95 -14.78 -8.49
C THR A 88 -19.68 -14.40 -9.23
N ASN A 89 -18.73 -13.72 -8.56
CA ASN A 89 -17.47 -13.30 -9.18
C ASN A 89 -16.59 -14.50 -9.54
N GLY A 90 -16.58 -15.53 -8.69
CA GLY A 90 -15.87 -16.77 -8.95
C GLY A 90 -16.34 -17.45 -10.23
N LEU A 91 -17.66 -17.60 -10.42
CA LEU A 91 -18.24 -18.16 -11.64
C LEU A 91 -17.93 -17.34 -12.89
N VAL A 92 -17.95 -15.99 -12.78
CA VAL A 92 -17.55 -15.10 -13.89
C VAL A 92 -16.09 -15.31 -14.27
N VAL A 93 -15.18 -15.38 -13.29
CA VAL A 93 -13.74 -15.64 -13.56
C VAL A 93 -13.53 -17.02 -14.16
N LEU A 94 -14.26 -18.03 -13.69
CA LEU A 94 -14.22 -19.38 -14.26
C LEU A 94 -14.75 -19.41 -15.69
N ALA A 95 -15.81 -18.67 -16.00
CA ALA A 95 -16.36 -18.56 -17.36
C ALA A 95 -15.37 -17.85 -18.31
N ILE A 96 -14.82 -16.70 -17.89
CA ILE A 96 -13.78 -15.99 -18.66
C ILE A 96 -12.56 -16.89 -18.88
N GLY A 97 -12.05 -17.50 -17.83
CA GLY A 97 -10.90 -18.38 -17.91
C GLY A 97 -11.17 -19.63 -18.74
N GLY A 98 -12.32 -20.24 -18.57
CA GLY A 98 -12.78 -21.38 -19.39
C GLY A 98 -12.86 -21.04 -20.87
N THR A 99 -13.36 -19.84 -21.21
CA THR A 99 -13.42 -19.34 -22.59
C THR A 99 -12.00 -19.17 -23.17
N LEU A 100 -11.10 -18.50 -22.44
CA LEU A 100 -9.71 -18.29 -22.90
C LEU A 100 -8.95 -19.61 -23.05
N ILE A 101 -9.12 -20.54 -22.11
CA ILE A 101 -8.56 -21.89 -22.20
C ILE A 101 -9.19 -22.63 -23.39
N GLY A 102 -10.52 -22.57 -23.55
CA GLY A 102 -11.23 -23.21 -24.67
C GLY A 102 -10.70 -22.75 -26.03
N ILE A 103 -10.45 -21.45 -26.21
CA ILE A 103 -9.86 -20.92 -27.44
C ILE A 103 -8.47 -21.56 -27.71
N CYS A 104 -7.68 -21.80 -26.65
CA CYS A 104 -6.36 -22.47 -26.80
C CYS A 104 -6.48 -23.91 -27.33
N TYR A 105 -7.61 -24.57 -27.10
CA TYR A 105 -7.87 -25.97 -27.54
C TYR A 105 -8.60 -26.09 -28.87
N LEU A 106 -9.00 -24.98 -29.50
CA LEU A 106 -9.68 -25.02 -30.79
C LEU A 106 -8.78 -25.65 -31.87
N PRO A 107 -9.29 -26.57 -32.69
CA PRO A 107 -8.56 -27.23 -33.78
C PRO A 107 -8.44 -26.30 -35.00
N VAL A 108 -7.91 -25.10 -34.79
CA VAL A 108 -7.72 -24.07 -35.82
C VAL A 108 -6.26 -23.67 -35.93
N PRO A 109 -5.80 -23.10 -37.07
CA PRO A 109 -4.43 -22.63 -37.24
C PRO A 109 -4.02 -21.66 -36.13
N PHE A 110 -2.74 -21.72 -35.71
CA PHE A 110 -2.20 -20.89 -34.63
C PHE A 110 -2.50 -19.40 -34.80
N LYS A 111 -2.37 -18.85 -36.02
CA LYS A 111 -2.64 -17.42 -36.31
C LYS A 111 -4.09 -17.06 -36.02
N LEU A 112 -5.05 -17.92 -36.37
CA LEU A 112 -6.49 -17.68 -36.08
C LEU A 112 -6.76 -17.79 -34.59
N ARG A 113 -6.16 -18.77 -33.90
CA ARG A 113 -6.26 -18.93 -32.43
C ARG A 113 -5.71 -17.71 -31.72
N LEU A 114 -4.55 -17.21 -32.12
CA LEU A 114 -3.97 -15.98 -31.58
C LEU A 114 -4.88 -14.76 -31.83
N GLY A 115 -5.46 -14.63 -33.04
CA GLY A 115 -6.41 -13.57 -33.38
C GLY A 115 -7.67 -13.60 -32.48
N LEU A 116 -8.22 -14.78 -32.23
CA LEU A 116 -9.37 -14.97 -31.33
C LEU A 116 -9.05 -14.57 -29.88
N ILE A 117 -7.85 -14.92 -29.39
CA ILE A 117 -7.40 -14.52 -28.06
C ILE A 117 -7.23 -13.00 -27.97
N VAL A 118 -6.59 -12.38 -28.97
CA VAL A 118 -6.41 -10.93 -28.99
C VAL A 118 -7.79 -10.22 -29.03
N ALA A 119 -8.73 -10.72 -29.81
CA ALA A 119 -10.09 -10.21 -29.85
C ALA A 119 -10.79 -10.36 -28.49
N ALA A 120 -10.72 -11.55 -27.87
CA ALA A 120 -11.30 -11.79 -26.56
C ALA A 120 -10.69 -10.86 -25.48
N VAL A 121 -9.37 -10.70 -25.47
CA VAL A 121 -8.68 -9.75 -24.57
C VAL A 121 -9.12 -8.31 -24.86
N GLY A 122 -9.30 -7.93 -26.13
CA GLY A 122 -9.84 -6.62 -26.52
C GLY A 122 -11.22 -6.34 -25.93
N VAL A 123 -12.12 -7.34 -25.98
CA VAL A 123 -13.44 -7.26 -25.33
C VAL A 123 -13.29 -7.11 -23.81
N LEU A 124 -12.44 -7.89 -23.18
CA LEU A 124 -12.19 -7.79 -21.73
C LEU A 124 -11.63 -6.41 -21.34
N VAL A 125 -10.77 -5.81 -22.16
CA VAL A 125 -10.25 -4.44 -21.94
C VAL A 125 -11.39 -3.40 -21.99
N ILE A 126 -12.32 -3.52 -22.95
CA ILE A 126 -13.49 -2.63 -23.04
C ILE A 126 -14.37 -2.80 -21.79
N LEU A 127 -14.69 -4.03 -21.42
CA LEU A 127 -15.49 -4.34 -20.24
C LEU A 127 -14.84 -3.82 -18.95
N ARG A 128 -13.50 -3.95 -18.82
CA ARG A 128 -12.73 -3.42 -17.67
C ARG A 128 -12.86 -1.90 -17.56
N ARG A 129 -12.89 -1.17 -18.68
CA ARG A 129 -13.07 0.28 -18.68
C ARG A 129 -14.46 0.70 -18.26
N GLN A 130 -15.49 -0.08 -18.65
CA GLN A 130 -16.88 0.23 -18.40
C GLN A 130 -17.34 -0.17 -16.99
N SER A 131 -16.67 -1.15 -16.37
CA SER A 131 -17.10 -1.72 -15.09
C SER A 131 -15.90 -2.03 -14.18
N PRO A 132 -15.74 -1.32 -13.06
CA PRO A 132 -14.64 -1.51 -12.11
C PRO A 132 -14.91 -2.70 -11.16
N LEU A 133 -15.13 -3.89 -11.69
CA LEU A 133 -15.43 -5.08 -10.90
C LEU A 133 -14.16 -5.64 -10.22
N PRO A 134 -14.28 -6.21 -9.02
CA PRO A 134 -13.15 -6.60 -8.16
C PRO A 134 -12.32 -7.77 -8.71
N PHE A 135 -12.85 -8.56 -9.62
CA PHE A 135 -12.14 -9.72 -10.18
C PHE A 135 -11.16 -9.40 -11.32
N TRP A 136 -11.16 -8.18 -11.88
CA TRP A 136 -10.27 -7.82 -12.99
C TRP A 136 -8.78 -8.00 -12.69
N PRO A 137 -8.27 -7.64 -11.50
CA PRO A 137 -6.88 -7.92 -11.14
C PRO A 137 -6.53 -9.40 -11.20
N VAL A 138 -7.48 -10.26 -10.83
CA VAL A 138 -7.33 -11.73 -10.88
C VAL A 138 -7.23 -12.21 -12.31
N VAL A 139 -8.16 -11.80 -13.18
CA VAL A 139 -8.14 -12.14 -14.60
C VAL A 139 -6.82 -11.70 -15.24
N GLY A 140 -6.39 -10.44 -15.01
CA GLY A 140 -5.14 -9.92 -15.52
C GLY A 140 -3.93 -10.72 -15.06
N SER A 141 -3.81 -10.99 -13.75
CA SER A 141 -2.65 -11.71 -13.18
C SER A 141 -2.63 -13.20 -13.54
N MET A 142 -3.78 -13.87 -13.57
CA MET A 142 -3.86 -15.30 -13.86
C MET A 142 -3.64 -15.64 -15.34
N PHE A 143 -4.14 -14.84 -16.25
CA PHE A 143 -4.18 -15.21 -17.67
C PHE A 143 -3.16 -14.48 -18.53
N MET A 144 -2.85 -13.23 -18.23
CA MET A 144 -2.08 -12.33 -19.09
C MET A 144 -0.75 -12.92 -19.58
N PHE A 145 0.14 -13.30 -18.68
CA PHE A 145 1.48 -13.84 -19.03
C PHE A 145 1.45 -15.34 -19.32
N ARG A 146 0.53 -16.05 -18.66
CA ARG A 146 0.42 -17.50 -18.80
C ARG A 146 -0.11 -17.92 -20.16
N LEU A 147 -1.01 -17.13 -20.77
CA LEU A 147 -1.46 -17.37 -22.14
C LEU A 147 -0.29 -17.34 -23.13
N ILE A 148 0.62 -16.37 -22.99
CA ILE A 148 1.80 -16.28 -23.86
C ILE A 148 2.65 -17.55 -23.75
N SER A 149 2.98 -17.94 -22.51
CA SER A 149 3.79 -19.13 -22.26
C SER A 149 3.10 -20.42 -22.71
N PHE A 150 1.83 -20.57 -22.42
CA PHE A 150 1.04 -21.75 -22.76
C PHE A 150 0.91 -21.92 -24.28
N LEU A 151 0.54 -20.87 -25.00
CA LEU A 151 0.41 -20.88 -26.46
C LEU A 151 1.73 -21.18 -27.16
N TYR A 152 2.82 -20.59 -26.68
CA TYR A 152 4.14 -20.83 -27.21
C TYR A 152 4.55 -22.32 -27.08
N GLU A 153 4.31 -22.92 -25.90
CA GLU A 153 4.66 -24.33 -25.69
C GLU A 153 3.73 -25.28 -26.48
N CYS A 154 2.45 -24.97 -26.61
CA CYS A 154 1.54 -25.74 -27.43
C CYS A 154 1.93 -25.71 -28.91
N GLU A 155 2.31 -24.54 -29.44
CA GLU A 155 2.76 -24.41 -30.84
C GLU A 155 4.06 -25.13 -31.08
N LYS A 156 5.01 -25.02 -30.15
CA LYS A 156 6.30 -25.69 -30.24
C LYS A 156 6.20 -27.22 -30.17
N ALA A 157 5.35 -27.74 -29.28
CA ALA A 157 5.13 -29.16 -29.09
C ALA A 157 4.22 -29.76 -30.16
N LYS A 158 3.47 -28.94 -30.90
CA LYS A 158 2.41 -29.33 -31.86
C LYS A 158 1.34 -30.23 -31.24
N THR A 159 1.21 -30.19 -29.93
CA THR A 159 0.25 -30.99 -29.15
C THR A 159 -0.38 -30.12 -28.05
N THR A 160 -1.66 -30.33 -27.80
CA THR A 160 -2.31 -29.72 -26.65
C THR A 160 -2.16 -30.63 -25.42
N PRO A 161 -1.75 -30.10 -24.26
CA PRO A 161 -1.67 -30.88 -23.03
C PRO A 161 -3.07 -31.29 -22.56
N HIS A 162 -3.17 -32.28 -21.68
CA HIS A 162 -4.44 -32.66 -21.06
C HIS A 162 -5.07 -31.45 -20.32
N LEU A 163 -6.38 -31.31 -20.37
CA LEU A 163 -7.10 -30.14 -19.81
C LEU A 163 -6.79 -29.90 -18.33
N THR A 164 -6.58 -30.96 -17.56
CA THR A 164 -6.19 -30.86 -16.14
C THR A 164 -4.93 -30.02 -15.93
N TRP A 165 -3.94 -30.15 -16.83
CA TRP A 165 -2.72 -29.33 -16.79
C TRP A 165 -3.00 -27.85 -17.07
N ALA A 166 -3.86 -27.56 -18.02
CA ALA A 166 -4.23 -26.18 -18.32
C ALA A 166 -4.99 -25.56 -17.14
N VAL A 167 -5.97 -26.26 -16.58
CA VAL A 167 -6.74 -25.78 -15.41
C VAL A 167 -5.80 -25.54 -14.23
N SER A 168 -4.91 -26.51 -13.93
CA SER A 168 -3.93 -26.37 -12.85
C SER A 168 -2.96 -25.21 -13.08
N TYR A 169 -2.53 -24.94 -14.29
CA TYR A 169 -1.62 -23.87 -14.63
C TYR A 169 -2.27 -22.51 -14.62
N PHE A 170 -3.47 -22.38 -15.17
CA PHE A 170 -4.14 -21.06 -15.25
C PHE A 170 -4.74 -20.62 -13.92
N PHE A 171 -5.40 -21.50 -13.19
CA PHE A 171 -6.04 -21.16 -11.93
C PHE A 171 -5.13 -21.28 -10.69
N LEU A 172 -4.09 -22.06 -10.74
CA LEU A 172 -2.91 -22.15 -9.86
C LEU A 172 -3.14 -21.73 -8.40
N LEU A 173 -4.09 -22.32 -7.69
CA LEU A 173 -4.46 -21.98 -6.32
C LEU A 173 -4.52 -20.45 -6.12
N PRO A 174 -5.61 -19.79 -6.46
CA PRO A 174 -5.78 -18.37 -6.21
C PRO A 174 -5.48 -18.05 -4.76
N ASN A 175 -4.71 -17.00 -4.54
CA ASN A 175 -4.31 -16.57 -3.22
C ASN A 175 -4.58 -15.07 -3.08
N PRO A 176 -4.64 -14.55 -1.86
CA PRO A 176 -4.94 -13.14 -1.63
C PRO A 176 -3.81 -12.20 -2.08
N CYS A 177 -2.64 -12.72 -2.44
CA CYS A 177 -1.50 -11.93 -2.89
C CYS A 177 -1.53 -11.64 -4.41
N PHE A 178 -2.71 -11.61 -5.03
CA PHE A 178 -2.83 -11.05 -6.37
C PHE A 178 -2.35 -9.59 -6.37
N PRO A 179 -1.63 -9.16 -7.32
CA PRO A 179 -1.27 -9.62 -8.66
C PRO A 179 0.11 -10.28 -8.74
N PHE A 180 0.72 -10.66 -7.63
CA PHE A 180 2.07 -11.23 -7.57
C PHE A 180 2.10 -12.73 -7.87
N PHE A 181 1.25 -13.18 -8.76
CA PHE A 181 1.30 -14.56 -9.22
C PHE A 181 2.64 -14.87 -9.88
N PRO A 182 3.30 -15.96 -9.52
CA PRO A 182 4.55 -16.34 -10.17
C PRO A 182 4.33 -16.58 -11.66
N VAL A 183 5.09 -15.87 -12.49
CA VAL A 183 5.09 -16.03 -13.95
C VAL A 183 6.03 -17.18 -14.34
N VAL A 184 5.77 -18.37 -13.79
CA VAL A 184 6.50 -19.58 -14.20
C VAL A 184 6.05 -20.01 -15.60
N ASP A 185 6.98 -20.41 -16.46
CA ASP A 185 6.60 -20.91 -17.78
C ASP A 185 5.95 -22.30 -17.70
N PHE A 186 5.06 -22.60 -18.64
CA PHE A 186 4.27 -23.84 -18.62
C PHE A 186 5.13 -25.10 -18.66
N LYS A 187 6.25 -25.07 -19.39
CA LYS A 187 7.18 -26.19 -19.45
C LYS A 187 7.78 -26.48 -18.06
N THR A 188 8.34 -25.46 -17.42
CA THR A 188 8.90 -25.56 -16.06
C THR A 188 7.84 -26.01 -15.06
N PHE A 189 6.62 -25.42 -15.10
CA PHE A 189 5.52 -25.82 -14.24
C PHE A 189 5.21 -27.32 -14.35
N ARG A 190 5.10 -27.84 -15.58
CA ARG A 190 4.81 -29.26 -15.81
C ARG A 190 5.98 -30.18 -15.44
N GLU A 191 7.21 -29.80 -15.79
CA GLU A 191 8.41 -30.64 -15.57
C GLU A 191 8.80 -30.69 -14.08
N THR A 192 8.43 -29.72 -13.27
CA THR A 192 8.77 -29.70 -11.84
C THR A 192 7.79 -30.46 -10.95
N TRP A 193 6.68 -30.93 -11.50
CA TRP A 193 5.70 -31.69 -10.72
C TRP A 193 6.17 -33.13 -10.46
N ASN A 194 6.17 -33.55 -9.20
CA ASN A 194 6.53 -34.91 -8.72
C ASN A 194 7.89 -35.45 -9.18
N GLN A 195 8.86 -34.55 -9.46
CA GLN A 195 10.21 -34.98 -9.87
C GLN A 195 11.10 -35.44 -8.69
N LYS A 196 10.77 -35.05 -7.47
CA LYS A 196 11.54 -35.37 -6.27
C LYS A 196 10.65 -36.03 -5.23
N ASP A 197 11.27 -36.51 -4.14
CA ASP A 197 10.51 -36.96 -2.98
C ASP A 197 9.47 -35.91 -2.57
N GLU A 198 8.23 -36.33 -2.44
CA GLU A 198 7.11 -35.45 -2.15
C GLU A 198 7.29 -34.74 -0.81
N TRP A 199 7.80 -35.45 0.22
CA TRP A 199 8.00 -34.90 1.56
C TRP A 199 9.17 -33.91 1.60
N GLU A 200 10.25 -34.16 0.85
CA GLU A 200 11.33 -33.19 0.68
C GLU A 200 10.83 -31.92 -0.04
N THR A 201 9.95 -32.10 -1.03
CA THR A 201 9.32 -30.98 -1.73
C THR A 201 8.41 -30.18 -0.80
N CYS A 202 7.58 -30.86 0.01
CA CYS A 202 6.75 -30.20 1.04
C CYS A 202 7.60 -29.44 2.05
N GLN A 203 8.67 -30.05 2.59
CA GLN A 203 9.55 -29.43 3.57
C GLN A 203 10.27 -28.19 3.02
N ARG A 204 10.67 -28.26 1.74
CA ARG A 204 11.19 -27.09 1.05
C ARG A 204 10.12 -26.00 0.91
N GLY A 205 8.88 -26.39 0.63
CA GLY A 205 7.73 -25.47 0.59
C GLY A 205 7.52 -24.75 1.91
N ILE A 206 7.55 -25.49 3.02
CA ILE A 206 7.47 -24.90 4.36
C ILE A 206 8.62 -23.93 4.63
N SER A 207 9.85 -24.30 4.25
CA SER A 207 11.00 -23.38 4.35
C SER A 207 10.76 -22.07 3.62
N TRP A 208 10.13 -22.12 2.44
CA TRP A 208 9.76 -20.91 1.69
C TRP A 208 8.64 -20.12 2.37
N ILE A 209 7.62 -20.78 2.89
CA ILE A 209 6.54 -20.12 3.62
C ILE A 209 7.09 -19.40 4.85
N VAL A 210 7.93 -20.08 5.67
CA VAL A 210 8.57 -19.50 6.85
C VAL A 210 9.45 -18.30 6.47
N CYS A 211 10.26 -18.42 5.41
CA CYS A 211 11.04 -17.31 4.88
C CYS A 211 10.14 -16.14 4.45
N GLY A 212 9.02 -16.45 3.78
CA GLY A 212 8.02 -15.46 3.38
C GLY A 212 7.42 -14.71 4.58
N LEU A 213 7.05 -15.43 5.63
CA LEU A 213 6.52 -14.84 6.86
C LEU A 213 7.56 -13.93 7.55
N ILE A 214 8.83 -14.36 7.61
CA ILE A 214 9.92 -13.53 8.15
C ILE A 214 10.06 -12.25 7.34
N HIS A 215 10.04 -12.33 6.01
CA HIS A 215 10.12 -11.13 5.14
C HIS A 215 8.94 -10.18 5.39
N LEU A 216 7.71 -10.69 5.52
CA LEU A 216 6.52 -9.87 5.78
C LEU A 216 6.55 -9.22 7.18
N LEU A 217 6.98 -9.96 8.21
CA LEU A 217 7.16 -9.40 9.56
C LEU A 217 8.28 -8.36 9.60
N LEU A 218 9.41 -8.62 8.93
CA LEU A 218 10.52 -7.67 8.83
C LEU A 218 10.11 -6.42 8.04
N TYR A 219 9.39 -6.58 6.92
CA TYR A 219 8.78 -5.46 6.20
C TYR A 219 7.92 -4.60 7.12
N ARG A 220 7.01 -5.23 7.88
CA ARG A 220 6.14 -4.53 8.83
C ARG A 220 6.94 -3.79 9.89
N TYR A 221 7.98 -4.42 10.45
CA TYR A 221 8.89 -3.78 11.42
C TYR A 221 9.59 -2.56 10.85
N LEU A 222 10.20 -2.70 9.67
CA LEU A 222 10.88 -1.61 8.99
C LEU A 222 9.93 -0.43 8.75
N ARG A 223 8.76 -0.72 8.19
CA ARG A 223 7.75 0.28 7.87
C ARG A 223 7.25 1.03 9.10
N THR A 224 6.99 0.32 10.19
CA THR A 224 6.42 0.92 11.40
C THR A 224 7.44 1.68 12.23
N ASN A 225 8.70 1.23 12.28
CA ASN A 225 9.69 1.74 13.23
C ASN A 225 10.86 2.47 12.59
N LEU A 226 11.21 2.22 11.32
CA LEU A 226 12.43 2.71 10.71
C LEU A 226 12.25 3.61 9.50
N VAL A 227 11.11 3.53 8.78
CA VAL A 227 10.87 4.42 7.65
C VAL A 227 10.62 5.83 8.18
N PRO A 228 11.49 6.81 7.85
CA PRO A 228 11.30 8.19 8.27
C PRO A 228 9.99 8.76 7.74
N GLN A 229 9.33 9.57 8.54
CA GLN A 229 8.15 10.31 8.11
C GLN A 229 8.54 11.42 7.12
N PRO A 230 7.63 11.91 6.26
CA PRO A 230 7.93 12.95 5.28
C PRO A 230 8.59 14.19 5.86
N TYR A 231 8.21 14.56 7.06
CA TYR A 231 8.72 15.72 7.78
C TYR A 231 10.09 15.49 8.40
N GLU A 232 10.52 14.25 8.54
CA GLU A 232 11.86 13.90 9.02
C GLU A 232 12.91 13.98 7.90
N LEU A 233 12.49 14.14 6.63
CA LEU A 233 13.36 14.17 5.46
C LEU A 233 13.98 15.56 5.25
N TYR A 234 14.52 16.15 6.30
CA TYR A 234 15.11 17.49 6.28
C TYR A 234 16.63 17.49 6.32
N ASP A 235 17.27 16.38 6.63
CA ASP A 235 18.73 16.24 6.69
C ASP A 235 19.23 15.02 5.93
N VAL A 236 20.54 14.98 5.67
CA VAL A 236 21.17 13.93 4.87
C VAL A 236 21.06 12.53 5.51
N PRO A 237 21.25 12.34 6.83
CA PRO A 237 21.04 11.05 7.47
C PRO A 237 19.62 10.48 7.33
N HIS A 238 18.58 11.29 7.51
CA HIS A 238 17.20 10.86 7.38
C HIS A 238 16.82 10.57 5.92
N ILE A 239 17.34 11.34 4.96
CA ILE A 239 17.18 11.06 3.53
C ILE A 239 17.85 9.73 3.17
N LEU A 240 19.06 9.45 3.66
CA LEU A 240 19.71 8.16 3.45
C LEU A 240 18.92 7.02 4.10
N LEU A 241 18.46 7.21 5.34
CA LEU A 241 17.66 6.22 6.04
C LEU A 241 16.36 5.93 5.28
N PHE A 242 15.67 6.96 4.80
CA PHE A 242 14.49 6.79 3.93
C PHE A 242 14.84 6.00 2.67
N MET A 243 15.90 6.38 1.96
CA MET A 243 16.33 5.73 0.73
C MET A 243 16.59 4.23 0.94
N VAL A 244 17.31 3.88 2.01
CA VAL A 244 17.65 2.50 2.37
C VAL A 244 16.40 1.71 2.79
N THR A 245 15.59 2.28 3.67
CA THR A 245 14.37 1.61 4.17
C THR A 245 13.32 1.48 3.09
N ASN A 246 13.15 2.48 2.23
CA ASN A 246 12.22 2.45 1.10
C ASN A 246 12.52 1.28 0.13
N TYR A 247 13.79 1.05 -0.19
CA TYR A 247 14.18 -0.13 -0.98
C TYR A 247 14.00 -1.43 -0.18
N ALA A 248 14.30 -1.42 1.12
CA ALA A 248 14.10 -2.58 1.98
C ALA A 248 12.61 -3.01 2.08
N LEU A 249 11.65 -2.10 1.83
CA LEU A 249 10.22 -2.45 1.74
C LEU A 249 9.92 -3.46 0.61
N TYR A 250 10.83 -3.68 -0.33
CA TYR A 250 10.72 -4.77 -1.32
C TYR A 250 10.63 -6.16 -0.67
N LEU A 251 10.96 -6.30 0.62
CA LEU A 251 10.72 -7.52 1.41
C LEU A 251 9.25 -7.96 1.37
N GLN A 252 8.29 -7.03 1.26
CA GLN A 252 6.88 -7.39 1.10
C GLN A 252 6.66 -8.22 -0.17
N VAL A 253 7.17 -7.74 -1.30
CA VAL A 253 7.04 -8.43 -2.59
C VAL A 253 7.72 -9.80 -2.54
N SER A 254 8.97 -9.86 -2.09
CA SER A 254 9.69 -11.13 -2.00
C SER A 254 9.06 -12.10 -0.99
N GLY A 255 8.51 -11.59 0.12
CA GLY A 255 7.78 -12.38 1.11
C GLY A 255 6.54 -13.05 0.53
N GLN A 256 5.73 -12.28 -0.20
CA GLN A 256 4.54 -12.80 -0.88
C GLN A 256 4.90 -13.84 -1.94
N PHE A 257 5.95 -13.63 -2.74
CA PHE A 257 6.42 -14.62 -3.72
C PHE A 257 6.89 -15.92 -3.05
N HIS A 258 7.61 -15.81 -1.94
CA HIS A 258 8.06 -17.00 -1.20
C HIS A 258 6.88 -17.77 -0.62
N LEU A 259 5.90 -17.09 -0.04
CA LEU A 259 4.69 -17.69 0.49
C LEU A 259 3.92 -18.45 -0.60
N ILE A 260 3.66 -17.80 -1.75
CA ILE A 260 2.91 -18.42 -2.86
C ILE A 260 3.66 -19.63 -3.42
N THR A 261 4.96 -19.49 -3.67
CA THR A 261 5.77 -20.59 -4.19
C THR A 261 5.85 -21.74 -3.21
N GLY A 262 5.98 -21.44 -1.90
CA GLY A 262 5.96 -22.44 -0.84
C GLY A 262 4.65 -23.21 -0.78
N LEU A 263 3.51 -22.55 -0.95
CA LEU A 263 2.20 -23.20 -1.01
C LEU A 263 2.09 -24.19 -2.20
N LEU A 264 2.66 -23.86 -3.35
CA LEU A 264 2.67 -24.76 -4.51
C LEU A 264 3.53 -26.00 -4.29
N HIS A 265 4.62 -25.90 -3.52
CA HIS A 265 5.45 -27.06 -3.16
C HIS A 265 4.68 -28.08 -2.33
N LEU A 266 3.69 -27.67 -1.53
CA LEU A 266 2.85 -28.61 -0.74
C LEU A 266 2.06 -29.55 -1.63
N PHE A 267 1.81 -29.16 -2.89
CA PHE A 267 1.08 -29.96 -3.87
C PHE A 267 1.99 -30.60 -4.92
N GLY A 268 3.27 -30.79 -4.61
CA GLY A 268 4.22 -31.55 -5.42
C GLY A 268 4.94 -30.75 -6.52
N PHE A 269 4.76 -29.42 -6.63
CA PHE A 269 5.45 -28.60 -7.59
C PHE A 269 6.80 -28.13 -7.04
N HIS A 270 7.90 -28.77 -7.44
CA HIS A 270 9.24 -28.39 -7.00
C HIS A 270 9.77 -27.19 -7.80
N LEU A 271 9.14 -26.03 -7.62
CA LEU A 271 9.45 -24.83 -8.39
C LEU A 271 10.82 -24.23 -8.04
N PRO A 272 11.51 -23.58 -9.00
CA PRO A 272 12.75 -22.88 -8.73
C PRO A 272 12.57 -21.67 -7.82
N ARG A 273 13.68 -21.10 -7.36
CA ARG A 273 13.67 -19.91 -6.49
C ARG A 273 13.12 -18.70 -7.23
N THR A 274 12.35 -17.86 -6.52
CA THR A 274 11.85 -16.59 -7.05
C THR A 274 12.85 -15.45 -6.86
N HIS A 275 13.57 -15.45 -5.73
CA HIS A 275 14.55 -14.43 -5.32
C HIS A 275 15.78 -15.10 -4.72
N TYR A 276 16.95 -14.45 -4.84
CA TYR A 276 18.19 -14.98 -4.29
C TYR A 276 19.11 -13.89 -3.76
N HIS A 277 19.06 -13.57 -2.46
CA HIS A 277 19.94 -12.60 -1.79
C HIS A 277 20.12 -11.29 -2.59
N TYR A 278 19.04 -10.72 -3.11
CA TYR A 278 19.07 -9.59 -4.03
C TYR A 278 19.63 -8.30 -3.40
N PHE A 279 19.54 -8.14 -2.08
CA PHE A 279 20.20 -7.02 -1.37
C PHE A 279 21.74 -7.14 -1.35
N LEU A 280 22.27 -8.32 -1.60
CA LEU A 280 23.72 -8.57 -1.64
C LEU A 280 24.29 -8.58 -3.07
N ALA A 281 23.59 -8.00 -4.02
CA ALA A 281 24.09 -7.88 -5.38
C ALA A 281 25.26 -6.90 -5.46
N SER A 282 26.29 -7.25 -6.23
CA SER A 282 27.52 -6.48 -6.39
C SER A 282 27.64 -5.72 -7.72
N SER A 283 26.61 -5.85 -8.59
CA SER A 283 26.52 -5.17 -9.88
C SER A 283 25.08 -5.14 -10.39
N PHE A 284 24.75 -4.30 -11.37
CA PHE A 284 23.44 -4.28 -11.98
C PHE A 284 23.07 -5.57 -12.70
N SER A 285 24.01 -6.22 -13.35
CA SER A 285 23.79 -7.55 -13.94
C SER A 285 23.57 -8.63 -12.88
N ASP A 286 24.18 -8.49 -11.70
CA ASP A 286 24.00 -9.43 -10.59
C ASP A 286 22.64 -9.25 -9.93
N ILE A 287 22.16 -8.02 -9.70
CA ILE A 287 20.82 -7.79 -9.15
C ILE A 287 19.75 -8.31 -10.10
N TRP A 288 19.89 -8.10 -11.41
CA TRP A 288 18.96 -8.60 -12.42
C TRP A 288 18.85 -10.15 -12.40
N ARG A 289 19.93 -10.84 -12.03
CA ARG A 289 19.93 -12.31 -11.89
C ARG A 289 19.30 -12.79 -10.58
N ARG A 290 19.19 -11.93 -9.56
CA ARG A 290 18.78 -12.31 -8.20
C ARG A 290 17.36 -11.88 -7.83
N ILE A 291 16.89 -10.78 -8.42
CA ILE A 291 15.58 -10.22 -8.15
C ILE A 291 14.56 -10.74 -9.16
N ASN A 292 13.39 -11.14 -8.69
CA ASN A 292 12.27 -11.63 -9.51
C ASN A 292 12.71 -12.54 -10.68
N ILE A 293 13.32 -13.68 -10.31
CA ILE A 293 13.98 -14.61 -11.27
C ILE A 293 13.00 -15.10 -12.34
N TYR A 294 11.73 -15.33 -11.97
CA TYR A 294 10.71 -15.79 -12.92
C TYR A 294 10.43 -14.75 -14.01
N TRP A 295 10.37 -13.50 -13.62
CA TRP A 295 10.20 -12.39 -14.57
C TRP A 295 11.39 -12.29 -15.53
N LYS A 296 12.59 -12.35 -14.98
CA LYS A 296 13.83 -12.40 -15.77
C LYS A 296 13.82 -13.58 -16.75
N ASP A 297 13.47 -14.78 -16.30
CA ASP A 297 13.46 -15.97 -17.14
C ASP A 297 12.39 -15.89 -18.24
N PHE A 298 11.21 -15.36 -17.92
CA PHE A 298 10.15 -15.08 -18.89
C PHE A 298 10.64 -14.12 -19.98
N LEU A 299 11.19 -12.97 -19.60
CA LEU A 299 11.68 -11.99 -20.57
C LEU A 299 12.91 -12.49 -21.35
N SER A 300 13.78 -13.27 -20.71
CA SER A 300 14.90 -13.89 -21.42
C SER A 300 14.41 -14.82 -22.52
N LYS A 301 13.41 -15.66 -22.23
CA LYS A 301 12.85 -16.63 -23.16
C LYS A 301 12.07 -15.99 -24.31
N PHE A 302 11.22 -14.99 -24.00
CA PHE A 302 10.27 -14.45 -24.97
C PHE A 302 10.73 -13.16 -25.66
N VAL A 303 11.72 -12.45 -25.10
CA VAL A 303 12.21 -11.17 -25.64
C VAL A 303 13.70 -11.24 -25.96
N PHE A 304 14.54 -11.48 -24.94
CA PHE A 304 16.00 -11.37 -25.11
C PHE A 304 16.56 -12.34 -26.17
N TYR A 305 16.39 -13.64 -25.99
CA TYR A 305 16.99 -14.63 -26.90
C TYR A 305 16.45 -14.53 -28.33
N PRO A 306 15.15 -14.40 -28.59
CA PRO A 306 14.65 -14.26 -29.95
C PRO A 306 15.26 -13.07 -30.69
N ILE A 307 15.35 -11.91 -30.01
CA ILE A 307 15.90 -10.69 -30.60
C ILE A 307 17.41 -10.81 -30.80
N PHE A 308 18.11 -11.30 -29.78
CA PHE A 308 19.56 -11.49 -29.85
C PHE A 308 19.96 -12.37 -31.01
N TYR A 309 19.33 -13.53 -31.15
CA TYR A 309 19.67 -14.47 -32.24
C TYR A 309 19.20 -13.94 -33.61
N ALA A 310 18.09 -13.24 -33.70
CA ALA A 310 17.63 -12.62 -34.95
C ALA A 310 18.62 -11.54 -35.46
N LEU A 311 19.16 -10.72 -34.55
CA LEU A 311 20.18 -9.71 -34.87
C LEU A 311 21.52 -10.37 -35.24
N ARG A 312 21.93 -11.41 -34.52
CA ARG A 312 23.16 -12.19 -34.83
C ARG A 312 23.05 -12.90 -36.19
N GLY A 313 21.88 -13.42 -36.53
CA GLY A 313 21.59 -14.01 -37.84
C GLY A 313 21.66 -12.99 -38.97
N ARG A 314 21.47 -11.71 -38.69
CA ARG A 314 21.67 -10.60 -39.63
C ARG A 314 23.08 -10.01 -39.61
N GLN A 315 24.05 -10.72 -39.04
CA GLN A 315 25.47 -10.34 -38.92
C GLN A 315 25.75 -9.11 -38.08
N ALA A 316 24.80 -8.66 -37.26
CA ALA A 316 25.03 -7.57 -36.28
C ALA A 316 26.14 -7.97 -35.29
N SER A 317 26.93 -6.99 -34.83
CA SER A 317 27.96 -7.26 -33.82
C SER A 317 27.33 -7.80 -32.50
N ALA A 318 28.07 -8.63 -31.77
CA ALA A 318 27.59 -9.22 -30.53
C ALA A 318 27.22 -8.13 -29.47
N GLY A 319 28.02 -7.06 -29.40
CA GLY A 319 27.75 -5.94 -28.51
C GLY A 319 26.48 -5.17 -28.88
N PHE A 320 26.25 -4.91 -30.14
CA PHE A 320 25.03 -4.27 -30.62
C PHE A 320 23.79 -5.13 -30.36
N ALA A 321 23.87 -6.44 -30.74
CA ALA A 321 22.78 -7.37 -30.51
C ALA A 321 22.43 -7.45 -29.00
N LEU A 322 23.45 -7.46 -28.12
CA LEU A 322 23.29 -7.46 -26.68
C LEU A 322 22.57 -6.20 -26.18
N VAL A 323 23.06 -5.01 -26.56
CA VAL A 323 22.47 -3.73 -26.12
C VAL A 323 21.01 -3.62 -26.56
N CYS A 324 20.73 -3.90 -27.83
CA CYS A 324 19.36 -3.87 -28.37
C CYS A 324 18.45 -4.86 -27.62
N SER A 325 18.91 -6.07 -27.36
CA SER A 325 18.12 -7.08 -26.67
C SER A 325 17.83 -6.67 -25.22
N VAL A 326 18.81 -6.13 -24.49
CA VAL A 326 18.62 -5.62 -23.12
C VAL A 326 17.66 -4.44 -23.13
N MET A 327 17.84 -3.47 -24.02
CA MET A 327 16.94 -2.30 -24.10
C MET A 327 15.48 -2.71 -24.38
N LEU A 328 15.28 -3.68 -25.28
CA LEU A 328 13.94 -4.19 -25.57
C LEU A 328 13.36 -5.01 -24.43
N VAL A 329 14.17 -5.70 -23.63
CA VAL A 329 13.72 -6.35 -22.38
C VAL A 329 13.18 -5.29 -21.39
N PHE A 330 13.91 -4.20 -21.19
CA PHE A 330 13.47 -3.14 -20.28
C PHE A 330 12.23 -2.38 -20.79
N LEU A 331 12.17 -2.09 -22.09
CA LEU A 331 10.99 -1.53 -22.72
C LEU A 331 9.77 -2.45 -22.58
N SER A 332 9.95 -3.75 -22.83
CA SER A 332 8.90 -4.76 -22.63
C SER A 332 8.46 -4.84 -21.18
N THR A 333 9.40 -4.75 -20.23
CA THR A 333 9.10 -4.73 -18.80
C THR A 333 8.21 -3.54 -18.46
N TRP A 334 8.56 -2.34 -18.92
CA TRP A 334 7.75 -1.14 -18.70
C TRP A 334 6.34 -1.28 -19.29
N MET A 335 6.22 -1.73 -20.54
CA MET A 335 4.93 -1.94 -21.17
C MET A 335 4.08 -2.98 -20.42
N LEU A 336 4.67 -4.08 -20.01
CA LEU A 336 3.98 -5.15 -19.30
C LEU A 336 3.60 -4.77 -17.85
N HIS A 337 4.42 -3.97 -17.17
CA HIS A 337 4.04 -3.38 -15.89
C HIS A 337 2.88 -2.40 -16.03
N SER A 338 2.89 -1.55 -17.05
CA SER A 338 1.77 -0.65 -17.34
C SER A 338 0.50 -1.41 -17.70
N TRP A 339 0.64 -2.53 -18.43
CA TRP A 339 -0.47 -3.44 -18.72
C TRP A 339 -1.02 -4.10 -17.45
N GLN A 340 -0.16 -4.56 -16.56
CA GLN A 340 -0.57 -5.09 -15.26
C GLN A 340 -1.33 -4.04 -14.43
N THR A 341 -0.80 -2.82 -14.39
CA THR A 341 -1.44 -1.70 -13.69
C THR A 341 -2.80 -1.35 -14.30
N PHE A 342 -2.97 -1.49 -15.61
CA PHE A 342 -4.29 -1.33 -16.25
C PHE A 342 -5.33 -2.30 -15.67
N TRP A 343 -4.99 -3.57 -15.48
CA TRP A 343 -5.92 -4.53 -14.89
C TRP A 343 -6.24 -4.23 -13.43
N LEU A 344 -5.28 -3.66 -12.71
CA LEU A 344 -5.47 -3.24 -11.33
C LEU A 344 -6.30 -1.96 -11.22
N LEU A 345 -5.86 -0.91 -11.91
CA LEU A 345 -6.34 0.46 -11.72
C LEU A 345 -7.31 0.95 -12.81
N GLY A 346 -7.48 0.22 -13.91
CA GLY A 346 -8.28 0.65 -15.07
C GLY A 346 -7.60 1.71 -15.94
N ARG A 347 -6.36 2.11 -15.64
CA ARG A 347 -5.60 3.13 -16.39
C ARG A 347 -4.20 2.66 -16.72
N PHE A 348 -3.65 3.17 -17.84
CA PHE A 348 -2.27 2.93 -18.24
C PHE A 348 -1.38 4.07 -17.69
N PRO A 349 -0.57 3.85 -16.67
CA PRO A 349 0.36 4.85 -16.18
C PRO A 349 1.65 4.83 -17.03
N LEU A 350 1.64 5.50 -18.16
CA LEU A 350 2.82 5.72 -18.99
C LEU A 350 3.41 7.09 -18.64
N THR A 351 4.13 7.18 -17.53
CA THR A 351 4.73 8.44 -17.09
C THR A 351 6.15 8.59 -17.64
N SER A 352 6.62 9.83 -17.78
CA SER A 352 8.01 10.13 -18.17
C SER A 352 9.00 9.63 -17.13
N ASN A 353 8.62 9.62 -15.85
CA ASN A 353 9.43 9.09 -14.74
C ASN A 353 9.64 7.58 -14.86
N ASP A 354 8.58 6.83 -15.18
CA ASP A 354 8.69 5.39 -15.44
C ASP A 354 9.57 5.11 -16.66
N ALA A 355 9.39 5.87 -17.74
CA ALA A 355 10.22 5.75 -18.94
C ALA A 355 11.71 5.98 -18.62
N ALA A 356 12.02 7.05 -17.90
CA ALA A 356 13.38 7.37 -17.49
C ALA A 356 14.02 6.26 -16.64
N LEU A 357 13.25 5.69 -15.69
CA LEU A 357 13.73 4.61 -14.86
C LEU A 357 13.99 3.32 -15.67
N TRP A 358 13.01 2.87 -16.43
CA TRP A 358 13.12 1.59 -17.13
C TRP A 358 14.13 1.65 -18.26
N LEU A 359 14.12 2.69 -19.08
CA LEU A 359 15.08 2.83 -20.18
C LEU A 359 16.48 3.20 -19.65
N GLY A 360 16.58 4.09 -18.67
CA GLY A 360 17.84 4.41 -18.00
C GLY A 360 18.45 3.20 -17.30
N GLY A 361 17.64 2.44 -16.55
CA GLY A 361 18.05 1.16 -15.95
C GLY A 361 18.54 0.14 -16.98
N GLY A 362 17.84 0.02 -18.11
CA GLY A 362 18.24 -0.81 -19.24
C GLY A 362 19.60 -0.42 -19.81
N ALA A 363 19.83 0.87 -20.00
CA ALA A 363 21.10 1.40 -20.49
C ALA A 363 22.25 1.09 -19.51
N VAL A 364 22.04 1.31 -18.20
CA VAL A 364 23.03 1.01 -17.16
C VAL A 364 23.37 -0.48 -17.11
N VAL A 365 22.36 -1.36 -17.20
CA VAL A 365 22.57 -2.83 -17.25
C VAL A 365 23.34 -3.23 -18.51
N ALA A 366 22.99 -2.68 -19.67
CA ALA A 366 23.69 -2.94 -20.93
C ALA A 366 25.17 -2.54 -20.87
N VAL A 367 25.45 -1.32 -20.37
CA VAL A 367 26.83 -0.84 -20.16
C VAL A 367 27.59 -1.73 -19.17
N ASN A 368 26.95 -2.10 -18.05
CA ASN A 368 27.58 -2.96 -17.05
C ASN A 368 27.96 -4.34 -17.64
N ILE A 369 27.09 -4.96 -18.44
CA ILE A 369 27.39 -6.25 -19.08
C ILE A 369 28.55 -6.10 -20.08
N LEU A 370 28.59 -5.01 -20.87
CA LEU A 370 29.70 -4.75 -21.79
C LEU A 370 31.03 -4.54 -21.06
N LEU A 371 31.02 -3.81 -19.94
CA LEU A 371 32.22 -3.62 -19.11
C LEU A 371 32.67 -4.92 -18.45
N ASP A 372 31.75 -5.72 -17.93
CA ASP A 372 32.08 -7.01 -17.32
C ASP A 372 32.66 -7.99 -18.35
N SER A 373 32.22 -7.93 -19.62
CA SER A 373 32.79 -8.77 -20.71
C SER A 373 34.24 -8.42 -21.04
N ARG A 374 34.65 -7.15 -20.79
CA ARG A 374 36.03 -6.68 -21.03
C ARG A 374 36.97 -6.93 -19.85
N ARG A 375 36.47 -7.17 -18.64
CA ARG A 375 37.25 -7.32 -17.40
C ARG A 375 37.71 -8.72 -17.07
N ARG A 376 37.53 -9.70 -17.94
CA ARG A 376 37.77 -11.14 -17.68
C ARG A 376 39.21 -11.53 -17.38
N ASP A 377 40.19 -10.64 -17.44
CA ASP A 377 41.62 -10.93 -17.27
C ASP A 377 42.34 -9.97 -16.29
N GLN A 378 41.88 -9.79 -15.08
CA GLN A 378 42.66 -9.03 -14.08
C GLN A 378 43.03 -9.90 -12.87
N GLY A 379 44.26 -10.27 -12.86
CA GLY A 379 45.25 -10.60 -11.87
C GLY A 379 44.91 -10.88 -10.40
N HIS A 380 45.76 -11.66 -9.79
CA HIS A 380 45.75 -12.12 -8.39
C HIS A 380 45.67 -10.99 -7.39
N SER A 381 44.48 -10.70 -6.85
CA SER A 381 44.32 -9.81 -5.71
C SER A 381 44.47 -10.59 -4.40
N THR A 382 45.04 -9.97 -3.36
CA THR A 382 45.08 -10.56 -2.01
C THR A 382 43.67 -10.86 -1.50
N VAL A 383 43.50 -11.92 -0.72
CA VAL A 383 42.19 -12.34 -0.19
C VAL A 383 41.46 -11.20 0.55
N GLY A 384 42.23 -10.40 1.31
CA GLY A 384 41.68 -9.23 2.03
C GLY A 384 41.16 -8.14 1.10
N TRP A 385 41.91 -7.78 0.06
CA TRP A 385 41.51 -6.79 -0.94
C TRP A 385 40.30 -7.26 -1.75
N ALA A 386 40.24 -8.54 -2.11
CA ALA A 386 39.09 -9.11 -2.80
C ALA A 386 37.82 -9.05 -1.94
N ALA A 387 37.92 -9.35 -0.64
CA ALA A 387 36.80 -9.24 0.30
C ALA A 387 36.34 -7.80 0.47
N PHE A 388 37.27 -6.86 0.66
CA PHE A 388 36.97 -5.43 0.74
C PHE A 388 36.32 -4.91 -0.53
N SER A 389 36.87 -5.21 -1.68
CA SER A 389 36.32 -4.79 -2.98
C SER A 389 34.92 -5.34 -3.23
N LEU A 390 34.66 -6.60 -2.83
CA LEU A 390 33.33 -7.18 -2.93
C LEU A 390 32.34 -6.49 -1.98
N ALA A 391 32.73 -6.25 -0.73
CA ALA A 391 31.89 -5.54 0.25
C ALA A 391 31.57 -4.12 -0.22
N ALA A 392 32.58 -3.36 -0.66
CA ALA A 392 32.42 -2.00 -1.16
C ALA A 392 31.48 -1.95 -2.39
N ARG A 393 31.63 -2.88 -3.34
CA ARG A 393 30.73 -2.97 -4.50
C ARG A 393 29.31 -3.34 -4.10
N THR A 394 29.14 -4.24 -3.13
CA THR A 394 27.80 -4.65 -2.63
C THR A 394 27.11 -3.48 -1.94
N VAL A 395 27.78 -2.79 -1.02
CA VAL A 395 27.22 -1.61 -0.34
C VAL A 395 26.93 -0.49 -1.33
N GLY A 396 27.87 -0.18 -2.23
CA GLY A 396 27.67 0.83 -3.27
C GLY A 396 26.51 0.49 -4.20
N MET A 397 26.38 -0.79 -4.61
CA MET A 397 25.26 -1.24 -5.44
C MET A 397 23.93 -1.15 -4.70
N PHE A 398 23.88 -1.55 -3.43
CA PHE A 398 22.71 -1.43 -2.60
C PHE A 398 22.24 0.03 -2.49
N LEU A 399 23.16 0.97 -2.20
CA LEU A 399 22.84 2.39 -2.11
C LEU A 399 22.39 2.98 -3.46
N LEU A 400 23.01 2.58 -4.55
CA LEU A 400 22.65 3.05 -5.88
C LEU A 400 21.25 2.56 -6.30
N VAL A 401 20.95 1.29 -6.03
CA VAL A 401 19.59 0.76 -6.27
C VAL A 401 18.57 1.43 -5.37
N SER A 402 18.90 1.68 -4.10
CA SER A 402 18.05 2.40 -3.17
C SER A 402 17.74 3.83 -3.64
N LEU A 403 18.73 4.50 -4.23
CA LEU A 403 18.55 5.83 -4.84
C LEU A 403 17.60 5.76 -6.04
N PHE A 404 17.88 4.86 -7.01
CA PHE A 404 17.00 4.67 -8.17
C PHE A 404 15.58 4.33 -7.77
N TRP A 405 15.43 3.43 -6.79
CA TRP A 405 14.13 3.03 -6.25
C TRP A 405 13.39 4.22 -5.63
N SER A 406 14.07 5.06 -4.86
CA SER A 406 13.47 6.23 -4.23
C SER A 406 13.10 7.31 -5.23
N CYS A 407 13.92 7.54 -6.26
CA CYS A 407 13.58 8.43 -7.37
C CYS A 407 12.35 7.96 -8.15
N TRP A 408 12.20 6.65 -8.31
CA TRP A 408 11.06 6.06 -9.00
C TRP A 408 9.78 6.13 -8.18
N THR A 409 9.85 5.70 -6.92
CA THR A 409 8.68 5.56 -6.05
C THR A 409 8.20 6.86 -5.45
N LYS A 410 9.06 7.89 -5.38
CA LYS A 410 8.73 9.22 -4.85
C LYS A 410 9.05 10.31 -5.87
N PRO A 411 8.05 10.80 -6.62
CA PRO A 411 8.24 11.97 -7.49
C PRO A 411 8.81 13.16 -6.70
N GLY A 412 9.83 13.82 -7.24
CA GLY A 412 10.47 14.95 -6.57
C GLY A 412 11.48 14.58 -5.46
N PHE A 413 11.82 13.29 -5.28
CA PHE A 413 12.78 12.87 -4.26
C PHE A 413 14.13 13.62 -4.32
N LEU A 414 14.66 13.85 -5.54
CA LEU A 414 15.93 14.59 -5.71
C LEU A 414 15.84 16.06 -5.25
N ALA A 415 14.67 16.67 -5.29
CA ALA A 415 14.46 18.03 -4.81
C ALA A 415 14.66 18.18 -3.29
N LEU A 416 14.57 17.09 -2.53
CA LEU A 416 14.83 17.09 -1.08
C LEU A 416 16.33 17.23 -0.77
N LEU A 417 17.22 16.83 -1.68
CA LEU A 417 18.67 16.85 -1.45
C LEU A 417 19.22 18.26 -1.37
N GLY A 418 18.73 19.19 -2.20
CA GLY A 418 19.20 20.58 -2.24
C GLY A 418 19.10 21.27 -0.87
N PRO A 419 17.91 21.39 -0.29
CA PRO A 419 17.72 21.99 1.03
C PRO A 419 18.50 21.28 2.14
N ALA A 420 18.59 19.94 2.11
CA ALA A 420 19.27 19.16 3.13
C ALA A 420 20.80 19.40 3.15
N ILE A 421 21.41 19.59 1.96
CA ILE A 421 22.86 19.83 1.85
C ILE A 421 23.22 21.26 2.23
N HIS A 422 22.34 22.23 2.03
CA HIS A 422 22.61 23.65 2.35
C HIS A 422 22.22 24.04 3.78
N ARG A 423 21.66 23.11 4.57
CA ARG A 423 21.26 23.38 5.95
C ARG A 423 22.44 23.54 6.89
N PRO A 424 22.37 24.42 7.92
CA PRO A 424 23.33 24.45 9.00
C PRO A 424 23.45 23.06 9.66
N GLY A 425 24.71 22.55 9.78
CA GLY A 425 24.92 21.18 10.29
C GLY A 425 24.98 20.08 9.25
N ALA A 426 24.75 20.37 7.96
CA ALA A 426 24.82 19.37 6.89
C ALA A 426 26.15 18.63 6.81
N THR A 427 27.27 19.32 7.11
CA THR A 427 28.62 18.71 7.18
C THR A 427 28.69 17.61 8.24
N GLN A 428 28.11 17.80 9.42
CA GLN A 428 28.03 16.76 10.46
C GLN A 428 27.19 15.58 9.98
N GLY A 429 26.05 15.84 9.33
CA GLY A 429 25.21 14.81 8.74
C GLY A 429 25.93 13.99 7.68
N LEU A 430 26.74 14.64 6.81
CA LEU A 430 27.55 13.94 5.81
C LEU A 430 28.64 13.07 6.46
N TRP A 431 29.26 13.51 7.55
CA TRP A 431 30.23 12.71 8.31
C TRP A 431 29.54 11.46 8.92
N VAL A 432 28.39 11.60 9.52
CA VAL A 432 27.61 10.48 10.07
C VAL A 432 27.30 9.45 8.97
N VAL A 433 26.82 9.90 7.82
CA VAL A 433 26.54 9.03 6.66
C VAL A 433 27.81 8.34 6.18
N THR A 434 28.91 9.04 6.08
CA THR A 434 30.21 8.46 5.67
C THR A 434 30.66 7.37 6.64
N LEU A 435 30.53 7.61 7.95
CA LEU A 435 30.83 6.60 8.98
C LEU A 435 29.93 5.37 8.88
N TRP A 436 28.64 5.52 8.63
CA TRP A 436 27.72 4.39 8.45
C TRP A 436 28.10 3.55 7.22
N ILE A 437 28.42 4.18 6.11
CA ILE A 437 28.87 3.50 4.89
C ILE A 437 30.19 2.77 5.14
N ALA A 438 31.16 3.41 5.77
CA ALA A 438 32.44 2.81 6.10
C ALA A 438 32.30 1.60 7.06
N ALA A 439 31.45 1.73 8.08
CA ALA A 439 31.13 0.65 9.00
C ALA A 439 30.45 -0.52 8.27
N ALA A 440 29.51 -0.28 7.36
CA ALA A 440 28.86 -1.31 6.57
C ALA A 440 29.84 -2.06 5.66
N ILE A 441 30.78 -1.36 5.02
CA ILE A 441 31.84 -1.97 4.20
C ILE A 441 32.78 -2.80 5.07
N LEU A 442 33.18 -2.28 6.24
CA LEU A 442 34.07 -2.99 7.18
C LEU A 442 33.42 -4.28 7.69
N LEU A 443 32.17 -4.20 8.18
CA LEU A 443 31.41 -5.36 8.66
C LEU A 443 31.19 -6.38 7.55
N GLY A 444 30.87 -5.93 6.34
CA GLY A 444 30.74 -6.78 5.17
C GLY A 444 32.05 -7.48 4.83
N THR A 445 33.17 -6.79 4.89
CA THR A 445 34.52 -7.35 4.65
C THR A 445 34.84 -8.42 5.69
N LEU A 446 34.63 -8.11 6.98
CA LEU A 446 34.85 -9.05 8.08
C LEU A 446 33.95 -10.29 7.94
N PHE A 447 32.70 -10.13 7.58
CA PHE A 447 31.77 -11.22 7.34
C PHE A 447 32.23 -12.12 6.19
N ILE A 448 32.68 -11.55 5.06
CA ILE A 448 33.20 -12.31 3.91
C ILE A 448 34.44 -13.10 4.30
N LEU A 449 35.35 -12.49 5.05
CA LEU A 449 36.59 -13.14 5.53
C LEU A 449 36.26 -14.26 6.56
N ALA A 450 35.38 -14.02 7.51
CA ALA A 450 34.92 -15.02 8.45
C ALA A 450 34.26 -16.21 7.75
N ARG A 451 33.37 -15.92 6.79
CA ARG A 451 32.72 -16.96 6.00
C ARG A 451 33.73 -17.83 5.24
N LYS A 452 34.73 -17.21 4.59
CA LYS A 452 35.79 -17.97 3.89
C LYS A 452 36.65 -18.82 4.85
N ARG A 453 36.84 -18.36 6.09
CA ARG A 453 37.63 -19.08 7.10
C ARG A 453 36.88 -20.26 7.73
N TRP A 454 35.58 -20.12 7.95
CA TRP A 454 34.79 -21.08 8.72
C TRP A 454 33.86 -21.96 7.86
N PHE A 455 33.56 -21.55 6.66
CA PHE A 455 32.70 -22.30 5.74
C PHE A 455 33.47 -22.55 4.45
N SER A 456 33.69 -23.80 4.10
CA SER A 456 34.27 -24.14 2.79
C SER A 456 33.39 -23.64 1.64
N ASP A 457 33.99 -23.38 0.50
CA ASP A 457 33.43 -22.66 -0.66
C ASP A 457 32.28 -23.41 -1.40
N GLN A 458 31.77 -24.48 -0.81
CA GLN A 458 30.58 -25.14 -1.33
C GLN A 458 29.36 -24.23 -1.07
N SER A 459 28.64 -23.91 -2.12
CA SER A 459 27.33 -23.30 -2.09
C SER A 459 26.49 -23.91 -0.97
N VAL A 460 26.28 -23.18 0.13
CA VAL A 460 25.56 -23.69 1.31
C VAL A 460 24.06 -23.73 0.99
N GLU A 461 23.65 -24.61 0.07
CA GLU A 461 22.47 -25.42 0.27
C GLU A 461 22.93 -26.62 1.07
N ILE A 462 22.98 -26.47 2.39
CA ILE A 462 23.09 -27.64 3.26
C ILE A 462 21.81 -28.41 2.97
N PRO A 463 21.90 -29.62 2.34
CA PRO A 463 20.75 -30.51 2.28
C PRO A 463 20.46 -30.88 3.73
N ARG A 464 19.58 -30.13 4.37
CA ARG A 464 19.13 -30.48 5.71
C ARG A 464 18.19 -31.65 5.54
N ASP A 465 18.46 -32.71 6.26
CA ASP A 465 17.52 -33.78 6.46
C ASP A 465 16.12 -33.22 6.81
N PHE A 466 15.08 -33.90 6.35
CA PHE A 466 13.68 -33.51 6.56
C PHE A 466 13.41 -33.09 8.02
N PHE A 467 13.74 -33.96 8.96
CA PHE A 467 13.48 -33.72 10.40
C PHE A 467 14.36 -32.62 10.99
N THR A 468 15.57 -32.43 10.49
CA THR A 468 16.44 -31.31 10.92
C THR A 468 15.87 -29.96 10.47
N SER A 469 15.33 -29.88 9.26
CA SER A 469 14.63 -28.70 8.77
C SER A 469 13.35 -28.44 9.57
N ALA A 470 12.55 -29.48 9.82
CA ALA A 470 11.33 -29.39 10.60
C ALA A 470 11.59 -28.89 12.03
N LYS A 471 12.60 -29.43 12.72
CA LYS A 471 12.99 -28.97 14.08
C LYS A 471 13.31 -27.47 14.10
N LEU A 472 14.03 -26.97 13.08
CA LEU A 472 14.34 -25.55 12.98
C LEU A 472 13.08 -24.70 12.78
N HIS A 473 12.17 -25.12 11.89
CA HIS A 473 10.93 -24.38 11.64
C HIS A 473 10.03 -24.39 12.89
N LEU A 474 9.87 -25.54 13.54
CA LEU A 474 9.08 -25.66 14.76
C LEU A 474 9.66 -24.76 15.88
N ALA A 475 10.99 -24.76 16.05
CA ALA A 475 11.65 -23.90 17.03
C ALA A 475 11.44 -22.41 16.70
N LEU A 476 11.59 -22.02 15.45
CA LEU A 476 11.44 -20.63 15.01
C LEU A 476 9.98 -20.15 15.12
N LEU A 477 9.02 -20.94 14.62
CA LEU A 477 7.59 -20.62 14.72
C LEU A 477 7.13 -20.61 16.18
N GLY A 478 7.57 -21.59 16.97
CA GLY A 478 7.28 -21.65 18.41
C GLY A 478 7.84 -20.44 19.15
N LEU A 479 9.06 -19.97 18.82
CA LEU A 479 9.64 -18.76 19.39
C LEU A 479 8.81 -17.52 19.02
N VAL A 480 8.44 -17.36 17.77
CA VAL A 480 7.61 -16.23 17.31
C VAL A 480 6.27 -16.22 18.03
N ILE A 481 5.62 -17.38 18.17
CA ILE A 481 4.36 -17.52 18.92
C ILE A 481 4.57 -17.19 20.38
N ALA A 482 5.58 -17.79 21.03
CA ALA A 482 5.88 -17.55 22.45
C ALA A 482 6.13 -16.07 22.75
N CYS A 483 6.87 -15.38 21.87
CA CYS A 483 7.11 -13.94 21.99
C CYS A 483 5.83 -13.09 21.81
N SER A 484 4.78 -13.62 21.20
CA SER A 484 3.51 -12.93 20.98
C SER A 484 2.50 -13.08 22.11
N LEU A 485 2.72 -13.98 23.05
CA LEU A 485 1.78 -14.25 24.14
C LEU A 485 1.79 -13.14 25.21
N PRO A 486 0.65 -12.84 25.87
CA PRO A 486 0.56 -11.76 26.87
C PRO A 486 1.54 -11.85 28.03
N GLY A 487 2.01 -13.03 28.38
CA GLY A 487 3.01 -13.25 29.47
C GLY A 487 4.46 -13.06 29.05
N SER A 488 4.77 -12.96 27.79
CA SER A 488 6.15 -12.86 27.26
C SER A 488 6.85 -11.56 27.66
N ALA A 489 6.10 -10.51 28.01
CA ALA A 489 6.66 -9.25 28.50
C ALA A 489 7.56 -9.42 29.75
N ILE A 490 7.39 -10.51 30.52
CA ILE A 490 8.23 -10.87 31.69
C ILE A 490 9.62 -11.35 31.23
N LEU A 491 9.69 -12.00 30.05
CA LEU A 491 10.92 -12.57 29.49
C LEU A 491 11.63 -11.66 28.49
N LEU A 492 10.97 -10.60 28.04
CA LEU A 492 11.47 -9.68 27.04
C LEU A 492 11.77 -8.31 27.66
N THR A 493 12.74 -7.60 27.10
CA THR A 493 12.93 -6.20 27.48
C THR A 493 11.68 -5.38 27.09
N PRO A 494 11.31 -4.34 27.86
CA PRO A 494 10.12 -3.52 27.55
C PRO A 494 10.08 -2.98 26.12
N GLY A 495 11.25 -2.62 25.57
CA GLY A 495 11.37 -2.15 24.18
C GLY A 495 11.05 -3.23 23.16
N LEU A 496 11.50 -4.47 23.36
CA LEU A 496 11.22 -5.59 22.47
C LEU A 496 9.76 -6.03 22.57
N ALA A 497 9.18 -6.05 23.76
CA ALA A 497 7.76 -6.32 23.96
C ALA A 497 6.87 -5.29 23.22
N ALA A 498 7.22 -4.00 23.32
CA ALA A 498 6.51 -2.94 22.60
C ALA A 498 6.66 -3.06 21.08
N ALA A 499 7.85 -3.45 20.58
CA ALA A 499 8.08 -3.68 19.16
C ALA A 499 7.23 -4.85 18.64
N ILE A 500 7.15 -5.97 19.38
CA ILE A 500 6.33 -7.12 19.00
C ILE A 500 4.83 -6.79 19.08
N ALA A 501 4.39 -6.04 20.07
CA ALA A 501 3.01 -5.57 20.16
C ALA A 501 2.61 -4.75 18.94
N LYS A 502 3.49 -3.85 18.47
CA LYS A 502 3.29 -3.09 17.22
C LYS A 502 3.26 -3.96 15.95
N LEU A 503 3.95 -5.11 15.95
CA LEU A 503 3.92 -6.05 14.83
C LEU A 503 2.61 -6.83 14.75
N ARG A 504 1.83 -6.91 15.82
CA ARG A 504 0.55 -7.65 15.85
C ARG A 504 -0.57 -6.91 15.11
N THR A 505 -0.53 -5.58 15.10
CA THR A 505 -1.51 -4.76 14.37
C THR A 505 -1.07 -4.57 12.92
N ASP A 506 -1.97 -4.76 11.98
CA ASP A 506 -1.69 -4.49 10.57
C ASP A 506 -1.53 -2.98 10.36
N PRO A 507 -0.38 -2.48 9.86
CA PRO A 507 -0.21 -1.06 9.56
C PRO A 507 -1.27 -0.51 8.59
N ALA A 508 -1.83 -1.35 7.72
CA ALA A 508 -2.89 -0.93 6.81
C ALA A 508 -4.18 -0.51 7.53
N THR A 509 -4.44 -1.02 8.74
CA THR A 509 -5.54 -0.55 9.60
C THR A 509 -5.18 0.74 10.34
N ALA A 510 -3.89 0.97 10.60
CA ALA A 510 -3.40 2.22 11.20
C ALA A 510 -3.19 3.35 10.16
N GLU A 511 -3.06 3.01 8.87
CA GLU A 511 -2.76 3.95 7.78
C GLU A 511 -3.95 4.73 7.24
N VAL A 512 -5.15 4.26 7.45
CA VAL A 512 -6.35 5.10 7.28
C VAL A 512 -6.25 6.34 8.17
N ALA A 513 -5.36 6.30 9.17
CA ALA A 513 -5.18 7.34 10.18
C ALA A 513 -4.01 8.33 9.96
N GLY A 514 -3.06 8.09 9.10
CA GLY A 514 -1.92 9.01 8.91
C GLY A 514 -1.50 9.12 7.44
N GLY A 515 -1.50 10.32 6.88
CA GLY A 515 -1.12 10.62 5.49
C GLY A 515 0.32 10.27 5.15
N ARG A 516 0.67 8.98 5.16
CA ARG A 516 2.01 8.50 4.80
C ARG A 516 2.25 8.60 3.30
N LEU A 517 3.48 8.95 2.94
CA LEU A 517 3.95 8.89 1.56
C LEU A 517 3.81 7.45 1.04
N GLN A 518 2.92 7.25 0.08
CA GLN A 518 2.76 5.98 -0.61
C GLN A 518 3.81 5.87 -1.71
N SER A 519 4.50 4.74 -1.76
CA SER A 519 5.39 4.40 -2.87
C SER A 519 4.60 3.72 -4.00
N TYR A 520 5.14 3.69 -5.21
CA TYR A 520 4.52 3.02 -6.38
C TYR A 520 4.07 1.58 -6.07
N TYR A 521 4.86 0.81 -5.33
CA TYR A 521 4.46 -0.53 -4.90
C TYR A 521 3.44 -0.51 -3.76
N GLU A 522 3.40 0.53 -2.98
CA GLU A 522 2.35 0.77 -2.00
C GLU A 522 1.09 1.27 -2.67
N ASP A 523 1.18 2.05 -3.73
CA ASP A 523 0.05 2.39 -4.61
C ASP A 523 -0.44 1.17 -5.38
N LEU A 524 0.45 0.33 -5.90
CA LEU A 524 0.11 -0.98 -6.45
C LEU A 524 -0.44 -1.91 -5.37
N ASN A 525 0.16 -1.94 -4.20
CA ASN A 525 -0.33 -2.71 -3.06
C ASN A 525 -1.59 -2.10 -2.45
N SER A 526 -1.73 -0.79 -2.39
CA SER A 526 -2.96 -0.12 -1.96
C SER A 526 -4.06 -0.28 -2.99
N ALA A 527 -3.75 -0.27 -4.27
CA ALA A 527 -4.68 -0.65 -5.32
C ALA A 527 -4.99 -2.15 -5.30
N VAL A 528 -4.06 -2.99 -4.87
CA VAL A 528 -4.22 -4.43 -4.62
C VAL A 528 -4.83 -4.68 -3.26
N ILE A 529 -4.54 -3.86 -2.25
CA ILE A 529 -5.22 -3.87 -0.94
C ILE A 529 -6.65 -3.35 -1.09
N GLN A 530 -6.90 -2.43 -1.95
CA GLN A 530 -8.24 -1.94 -2.32
C GLN A 530 -8.96 -2.87 -3.32
N ALA A 531 -8.22 -3.62 -4.14
CA ALA A 531 -8.71 -4.82 -4.83
C ALA A 531 -8.58 -6.09 -3.98
N GLY A 532 -8.01 -6.02 -2.83
CA GLY A 532 -7.51 -7.10 -2.03
C GLY A 532 -8.24 -7.47 -0.78
N PRO A 533 -9.36 -6.93 -0.36
CA PRO A 533 -10.42 -7.76 0.13
C PRO A 533 -11.33 -8.09 -1.03
N LEU A 534 -10.97 -9.09 -1.79
CA LEU A 534 -11.89 -9.73 -2.72
C LEU A 534 -13.19 -10.15 -2.02
N LEU A 535 -13.20 -10.28 -0.72
CA LEU A 535 -14.37 -10.42 0.14
C LEU A 535 -14.93 -9.07 0.67
N ASN A 536 -14.09 -8.01 0.81
CA ASN A 536 -14.56 -6.63 1.08
C ASN A 536 -14.84 -5.84 -0.21
N ALA A 537 -14.40 -6.29 -1.37
CA ALA A 537 -14.83 -5.75 -2.66
C ALA A 537 -16.27 -6.20 -3.00
N LEU A 538 -16.84 -7.08 -2.21
CA LEU A 538 -18.28 -7.28 -2.08
C LEU A 538 -18.93 -6.22 -1.17
N SER A 539 -18.12 -5.40 -0.46
CA SER A 539 -18.59 -4.18 0.18
C SER A 539 -18.43 -3.03 -0.82
N PRO A 540 -19.50 -2.40 -1.26
CA PRO A 540 -19.47 -1.23 -2.15
C PRO A 540 -18.57 -0.09 -1.64
N SER A 541 -18.26 -0.07 -0.35
CA SER A 541 -17.51 0.96 0.35
C SER A 541 -16.00 1.08 -0.01
N ALA A 542 -15.36 0.08 -0.58
CA ALA A 542 -13.92 0.14 -0.87
C ALA A 542 -13.61 0.85 -2.20
N THR A 543 -14.47 0.68 -3.21
CA THR A 543 -14.34 1.38 -4.50
C THR A 543 -14.70 2.85 -4.33
N ALA A 544 -15.75 3.13 -3.55
CA ALA A 544 -16.17 4.47 -3.19
C ALA A 544 -15.09 5.25 -2.44
N ARG A 545 -14.42 4.65 -1.45
CA ARG A 545 -13.31 5.30 -0.71
C ARG A 545 -12.13 5.69 -1.59
N ARG A 546 -11.89 4.96 -2.67
CA ARG A 546 -10.82 5.26 -3.62
C ARG A 546 -11.20 6.37 -4.57
N GLU A 547 -12.38 6.31 -5.15
CA GLU A 547 -12.94 7.38 -5.99
C GLU A 547 -13.04 8.68 -5.20
N GLN A 548 -13.36 8.60 -3.91
CA GLN A 548 -13.31 9.70 -2.96
C GLN A 548 -11.92 10.28 -2.78
N ALA A 549 -10.91 9.45 -2.54
CA ALA A 549 -9.54 9.93 -2.37
C ALA A 549 -9.04 10.59 -3.66
N GLU A 550 -9.31 9.99 -4.82
CA GLU A 550 -8.96 10.55 -6.12
C GLU A 550 -9.77 11.82 -6.44
N GLY A 551 -11.05 11.85 -6.08
CA GLY A 551 -11.94 13.00 -6.23
C GLY A 551 -11.48 14.19 -5.39
N PHE A 552 -11.11 13.96 -4.12
CA PHE A 552 -10.62 15.02 -3.24
C PHE A 552 -9.30 15.64 -3.74
N TYR A 553 -8.37 14.84 -4.26
CA TYR A 553 -7.11 15.35 -4.81
C TYR A 553 -7.26 16.12 -6.13
N LYS A 554 -8.38 15.98 -6.83
CA LYS A 554 -8.69 16.85 -7.99
C LYS A 554 -8.94 18.30 -7.59
N VAL A 555 -9.47 18.52 -6.40
CA VAL A 555 -9.91 19.84 -5.92
C VAL A 555 -8.99 20.43 -4.85
N SER A 556 -7.99 19.66 -4.38
CA SER A 556 -7.05 20.09 -3.35
C SER A 556 -5.62 20.13 -3.88
N ARG A 557 -4.82 20.99 -3.26
CA ARG A 557 -3.37 21.13 -3.53
C ARG A 557 -2.58 21.08 -2.22
N PRO A 558 -1.31 20.66 -2.26
CA PRO A 558 -0.41 20.83 -1.13
C PRO A 558 -0.32 22.30 -0.74
N ALA A 559 -0.40 22.56 0.55
CA ALA A 559 -0.15 23.87 1.17
C ALA A 559 1.17 23.82 1.95
N ASP A 560 1.38 24.80 2.84
CA ASP A 560 2.55 24.77 3.74
C ASP A 560 2.40 23.74 4.86
N LEU A 561 3.42 23.62 5.71
CA LEU A 561 3.43 22.68 6.83
C LEU A 561 2.36 22.92 7.87
N TYR A 562 1.88 24.15 8.00
CA TYR A 562 0.83 24.47 8.97
C TYR A 562 -0.56 24.02 8.55
N GLN A 563 -0.84 24.01 7.24
CA GLN A 563 -2.17 23.65 6.70
C GLN A 563 -2.19 22.31 5.98
N GLN A 564 -1.02 21.82 5.51
CA GLN A 564 -0.82 20.60 4.72
C GLN A 564 -1.56 20.59 3.37
N LEU A 565 -2.85 20.87 3.35
CA LEU A 565 -3.70 20.89 2.16
C LEU A 565 -4.58 22.14 2.14
N ASP A 566 -4.86 22.64 0.93
CA ASP A 566 -5.87 23.68 0.70
C ASP A 566 -6.66 23.36 -0.59
N LEU A 567 -7.84 23.94 -0.76
CA LEU A 567 -8.61 23.83 -1.98
C LEU A 567 -7.96 24.66 -3.11
N ILE A 568 -8.10 24.22 -4.36
CA ILE A 568 -7.59 24.91 -5.54
C ILE A 568 -8.56 26.05 -5.87
N PRO A 569 -8.16 27.34 -5.75
CA PRO A 569 -9.04 28.45 -6.04
C PRO A 569 -9.51 28.47 -7.50
N GLY A 570 -10.77 28.81 -7.74
CA GLY A 570 -11.36 28.98 -9.05
C GLY A 570 -11.60 27.69 -9.83
N ILE A 571 -11.46 26.51 -9.21
CA ILE A 571 -11.73 25.24 -9.90
C ILE A 571 -13.24 24.95 -9.93
N GLU A 572 -13.71 24.51 -11.08
CA GLU A 572 -15.05 23.95 -11.30
C GLU A 572 -14.88 22.57 -11.92
N THR A 573 -15.43 21.54 -11.30
CA THR A 573 -15.26 20.15 -11.72
C THR A 573 -16.42 19.28 -11.23
N GLU A 574 -16.38 18.00 -11.60
CA GLU A 574 -17.29 17.00 -11.07
C GLU A 574 -16.50 15.95 -10.29
N ILE A 575 -17.03 15.58 -9.14
CA ILE A 575 -16.56 14.45 -8.32
C ILE A 575 -17.71 13.47 -8.22
N GLU A 576 -17.52 12.25 -8.70
CA GLU A 576 -18.55 11.19 -8.67
C GLU A 576 -19.90 11.62 -9.29
N GLY A 577 -19.86 12.44 -10.36
CA GLY A 577 -21.05 12.96 -11.01
C GLY A 577 -21.77 14.09 -10.26
N LYS A 578 -21.16 14.64 -9.19
CA LYS A 578 -21.63 15.76 -8.40
C LYS A 578 -20.84 17.02 -8.73
N SER A 579 -21.49 18.16 -8.91
CA SER A 579 -20.82 19.43 -9.14
C SER A 579 -20.00 19.85 -7.92
N PHE A 580 -18.78 20.32 -8.17
CA PHE A 580 -17.88 20.80 -7.12
C PHE A 580 -17.16 22.06 -7.59
N SER A 581 -17.53 23.19 -7.01
CA SER A 581 -16.97 24.48 -7.37
C SER A 581 -16.26 25.11 -6.17
N VAL A 582 -15.06 25.63 -6.41
CA VAL A 582 -14.28 26.39 -5.42
C VAL A 582 -14.12 27.80 -5.93
N ASN A 583 -14.49 28.79 -5.14
CA ASN A 583 -14.40 30.18 -5.53
C ASN A 583 -12.94 30.69 -5.58
N VAL A 584 -12.77 31.92 -6.04
CA VAL A 584 -11.44 32.56 -6.13
C VAL A 584 -10.70 32.68 -4.81
N PHE A 585 -11.40 32.60 -3.70
CA PHE A 585 -10.83 32.61 -2.35
C PHE A 585 -10.45 31.20 -1.85
N GLY A 586 -10.66 30.15 -2.65
CA GLY A 586 -10.37 28.76 -2.24
C GLY A 586 -11.34 28.25 -1.18
N MET A 587 -12.60 28.56 -1.31
CA MET A 587 -13.73 28.06 -0.49
C MET A 587 -14.72 27.36 -1.39
N ARG A 588 -15.37 26.28 -0.93
CA ARG A 588 -16.51 25.71 -1.64
C ARG A 588 -17.72 26.61 -1.47
N ASP A 589 -17.73 27.71 -2.21
CA ASP A 589 -18.73 28.75 -2.13
C ASP A 589 -18.89 29.48 -3.47
N ARG A 590 -19.87 30.40 -3.58
CA ARG A 590 -20.16 31.17 -4.80
C ARG A 590 -19.04 32.15 -5.09
N ASN A 591 -18.81 32.42 -6.38
CA ASN A 591 -17.88 33.45 -6.84
C ASN A 591 -18.32 34.88 -6.56
N SER A 592 -19.58 35.08 -6.17
CA SER A 592 -20.14 36.41 -5.86
C SER A 592 -19.76 36.96 -4.47
N LEU A 593 -19.06 36.17 -3.64
CA LEU A 593 -18.59 36.64 -2.34
C LEU A 593 -17.54 37.73 -2.48
N THR A 594 -17.62 38.71 -1.59
CA THR A 594 -16.66 39.81 -1.46
C THR A 594 -15.93 39.75 -0.13
N LEU A 595 -14.65 40.14 -0.11
CA LEU A 595 -13.88 40.19 1.14
C LEU A 595 -14.53 41.18 2.13
N ASN A 596 -14.89 42.37 1.64
CA ASN A 596 -15.56 43.37 2.43
C ASN A 596 -17.01 42.95 2.73
N LYS A 597 -17.40 43.01 4.00
CA LYS A 597 -18.74 42.65 4.46
C LYS A 597 -19.78 43.65 3.97
N PRO A 598 -20.86 43.18 3.30
CA PRO A 598 -21.94 44.07 2.91
C PRO A 598 -22.66 44.68 4.12
N GLN A 599 -23.20 45.88 3.95
CA GLN A 599 -23.98 46.53 5.03
C GLN A 599 -25.24 45.70 5.38
N ARG A 600 -25.62 45.67 6.63
CA ARG A 600 -26.79 44.92 7.15
C ARG A 600 -26.72 43.41 6.85
N THR A 601 -25.51 42.85 6.82
CA THR A 601 -25.28 41.43 6.61
C THR A 601 -24.65 40.80 7.84
N ILE A 602 -25.11 39.62 8.20
CA ILE A 602 -24.52 38.77 9.21
C ILE A 602 -23.69 37.72 8.52
N ARG A 603 -22.41 37.58 8.87
CA ARG A 603 -21.53 36.57 8.36
C ARG A 603 -21.28 35.45 9.35
N VAL A 604 -21.49 34.22 8.91
CA VAL A 604 -21.19 33.00 9.66
C VAL A 604 -20.07 32.26 8.95
N ALA A 605 -18.91 32.14 9.57
CA ALA A 605 -17.84 31.30 9.05
C ALA A 605 -18.00 29.88 9.58
N MET A 606 -18.17 28.91 8.70
CA MET A 606 -18.21 27.48 9.01
C MET A 606 -16.86 26.85 8.75
N VAL A 607 -16.21 26.31 9.79
CA VAL A 607 -14.91 25.65 9.73
C VAL A 607 -15.05 24.20 10.15
N GLY A 608 -14.53 23.27 9.35
CA GLY A 608 -14.61 21.84 9.66
C GLY A 608 -13.92 20.98 8.61
N SER A 609 -14.25 19.70 8.65
CA SER A 609 -13.68 18.65 7.78
C SER A 609 -14.44 18.52 6.45
N SER A 610 -14.30 17.35 5.81
CA SER A 610 -14.94 17.01 4.53
C SER A 610 -16.47 17.08 4.55
N ILE A 611 -17.12 16.88 5.71
CA ILE A 611 -18.58 17.02 5.82
C ILE A 611 -18.98 18.49 5.68
N VAL A 612 -18.27 19.40 6.35
CA VAL A 612 -18.51 20.84 6.21
C VAL A 612 -18.18 21.30 4.79
N MET A 613 -17.10 20.79 4.22
CA MET A 613 -16.77 21.01 2.81
C MET A 613 -17.91 20.56 1.88
N GLY A 614 -18.70 19.57 2.29
CA GLY A 614 -19.81 19.02 1.50
C GLY A 614 -19.37 17.96 0.50
N TYR A 615 -18.36 17.13 0.84
CA TYR A 615 -17.99 16.00 -0.01
C TYR A 615 -19.17 15.03 -0.18
N GLY A 616 -19.35 14.50 -1.37
CA GLY A 616 -20.43 13.54 -1.68
C GLY A 616 -21.75 14.16 -2.19
N VAL A 617 -21.87 15.50 -2.24
CA VAL A 617 -23.07 16.19 -2.73
C VAL A 617 -22.71 17.29 -3.71
N SER A 618 -23.68 17.71 -4.53
CA SER A 618 -23.55 18.83 -5.46
C SER A 618 -23.51 20.18 -4.73
N ASP A 619 -23.03 21.22 -5.37
CA ASP A 619 -22.84 22.55 -4.76
C ASP A 619 -24.09 23.12 -4.10
N ASP A 620 -25.27 22.92 -4.70
CA ASP A 620 -26.53 23.43 -4.13
C ASP A 620 -27.13 22.55 -3.03
N GLU A 621 -26.60 21.33 -2.84
CA GLU A 621 -27.06 20.36 -1.85
C GLU A 621 -26.28 20.44 -0.51
N VAL A 622 -25.22 21.25 -0.45
CA VAL A 622 -24.41 21.40 0.78
C VAL A 622 -25.23 22.05 1.87
N PHE A 623 -25.20 21.50 3.09
CA PHE A 623 -25.99 21.98 4.21
C PHE A 623 -25.76 23.48 4.53
N SER A 624 -24.58 24.03 4.28
CA SER A 624 -24.29 25.45 4.46
C SER A 624 -25.10 26.31 3.50
N ARG A 625 -25.31 25.86 2.27
CA ARG A 625 -26.18 26.54 1.29
C ARG A 625 -27.64 26.44 1.66
N GLU A 626 -28.07 25.25 2.05
CA GLU A 626 -29.45 25.02 2.47
C GLU A 626 -29.80 25.84 3.70
N LEU A 627 -28.90 25.91 4.69
CA LEU A 627 -29.08 26.75 5.88
C LEU A 627 -29.16 28.24 5.49
N GLN A 628 -28.25 28.73 4.63
CA GLN A 628 -28.28 30.10 4.14
C GLN A 628 -29.59 30.43 3.42
N ARG A 629 -30.10 29.51 2.59
CA ARG A 629 -31.37 29.68 1.88
C ARG A 629 -32.56 29.84 2.84
N ARG A 630 -32.61 29.04 3.90
CA ARG A 630 -33.68 29.07 4.91
C ARG A 630 -33.61 30.33 5.76
N LEU A 631 -32.41 30.81 6.11
CA LEU A 631 -32.21 32.02 6.91
C LEU A 631 -32.50 33.28 6.12
N ASN A 632 -32.47 33.25 4.80
CA ASN A 632 -32.79 34.38 3.90
C ASN A 632 -34.16 34.21 3.23
N ASP A 633 -35.13 33.60 3.90
CA ASP A 633 -36.46 33.41 3.29
C ASP A 633 -37.09 34.79 2.95
N PRO A 634 -37.52 35.00 1.68
CA PRO A 634 -38.13 36.25 1.22
C PRO A 634 -39.38 36.66 1.95
N GLN A 635 -40.02 35.76 2.72
CA GLN A 635 -41.21 36.03 3.49
C GLN A 635 -40.94 36.88 4.78
N THR A 636 -39.67 37.09 5.13
CA THR A 636 -39.26 37.92 6.30
C THR A 636 -38.30 39.05 5.88
N PRO A 637 -38.81 40.13 5.25
CA PRO A 637 -37.98 41.15 4.60
C PRO A 637 -37.25 42.10 5.55
N THR A 638 -37.48 42.03 6.83
CA THR A 638 -36.90 42.95 7.86
C THR A 638 -35.64 42.41 8.54
N ALA A 639 -35.30 41.14 8.36
CA ALA A 639 -34.09 40.52 8.92
C ALA A 639 -32.82 40.95 8.13
N PRO A 640 -31.68 41.11 8.82
CA PRO A 640 -30.40 41.28 8.12
C PRO A 640 -30.11 40.07 7.24
N ALA A 641 -29.52 40.30 6.06
CA ALA A 641 -29.10 39.19 5.20
C ALA A 641 -28.03 38.31 5.87
N VAL A 642 -28.12 37.01 5.70
CA VAL A 642 -27.14 36.05 6.25
C VAL A 642 -26.26 35.51 5.14
N GLU A 643 -24.95 35.68 5.27
CA GLU A 643 -23.93 35.03 4.42
C GLU A 643 -23.25 33.94 5.22
N ILE A 644 -23.32 32.70 4.71
CA ILE A 644 -22.60 31.56 5.27
C ILE A 644 -21.38 31.28 4.41
N LEU A 645 -20.20 31.41 5.00
CA LEU A 645 -18.90 31.20 4.37
C LEU A 645 -18.39 29.79 4.69
N ASN A 646 -18.25 28.94 3.69
CA ASN A 646 -17.83 27.56 3.88
C ASN A 646 -16.31 27.43 3.79
N PHE A 647 -15.63 27.37 4.93
CA PHE A 647 -14.20 27.13 5.06
C PHE A 647 -13.84 25.65 5.32
N GLY A 648 -14.76 24.73 5.12
CA GLY A 648 -14.51 23.30 5.27
C GLY A 648 -13.47 22.79 4.26
N VAL A 649 -12.53 21.96 4.73
CA VAL A 649 -11.53 21.28 3.89
C VAL A 649 -11.34 19.86 4.41
N GLY A 650 -11.43 18.91 3.50
CA GLY A 650 -11.18 17.50 3.81
C GLY A 650 -9.78 17.28 4.37
N LYS A 651 -9.65 16.31 5.26
CA LYS A 651 -8.38 15.93 5.91
C LYS A 651 -7.70 17.06 6.71
N GLN A 652 -8.42 18.08 7.13
CA GLN A 652 -7.94 19.08 8.08
C GLN A 652 -8.47 18.80 9.49
N TRP A 653 -7.52 18.70 10.43
CA TRP A 653 -7.76 18.46 11.85
C TRP A 653 -7.61 19.74 12.65
N ALA A 654 -7.86 19.72 13.96
CA ALA A 654 -7.84 20.89 14.83
C ALA A 654 -6.61 21.82 14.64
N PRO A 655 -5.34 21.32 14.55
CA PRO A 655 -4.18 22.20 14.33
C PRO A 655 -4.23 22.95 13.00
N HIS A 656 -4.67 22.27 11.93
CA HIS A 656 -4.77 22.87 10.60
C HIS A 656 -5.89 23.93 10.54
N ARG A 657 -7.01 23.64 11.20
CA ARG A 657 -8.16 24.56 11.26
C ARG A 657 -7.84 25.83 12.03
N LEU A 658 -7.04 25.75 13.13
CA LEU A 658 -6.54 26.94 13.82
C LEU A 658 -5.84 27.89 12.86
N VAL A 659 -4.88 27.39 12.10
CA VAL A 659 -4.11 28.23 11.17
C VAL A 659 -4.98 28.74 10.02
N ARG A 660 -5.97 27.97 9.57
CA ARG A 660 -6.95 28.42 8.57
C ARG A 660 -7.80 29.57 9.11
N ILE A 661 -8.25 29.48 10.36
CA ILE A 661 -9.00 30.55 11.01
C ILE A 661 -8.16 31.81 11.05
N GLN A 662 -6.92 31.72 11.53
CA GLN A 662 -6.02 32.88 11.67
C GLN A 662 -5.70 33.53 10.32
N ARG A 663 -5.37 32.75 9.29
CA ARG A 663 -4.86 33.28 8.04
C ARG A 663 -5.94 33.66 7.02
N LYS A 664 -7.13 33.04 7.12
CA LYS A 664 -8.15 33.20 6.10
C LYS A 664 -9.49 33.67 6.62
N VAL A 665 -10.03 33.01 7.66
CA VAL A 665 -11.40 33.29 8.15
C VAL A 665 -11.55 34.71 8.63
N PHE A 666 -10.62 35.20 9.45
CA PHE A 666 -10.71 36.54 10.04
C PHE A 666 -10.68 37.67 9.02
N GLY A 667 -10.07 37.45 7.84
CA GLY A 667 -10.07 38.42 6.75
C GLY A 667 -11.46 38.72 6.16
N PHE A 668 -12.45 37.86 6.44
CA PHE A 668 -13.84 38.05 5.98
C PHE A 668 -14.76 38.72 7.03
N GLU A 669 -14.22 39.12 8.19
CA GLU A 669 -14.96 39.79 9.25
C GLU A 669 -16.29 39.11 9.64
N PRO A 670 -16.26 37.78 10.00
CA PRO A 670 -17.48 37.08 10.41
C PRO A 670 -17.98 37.58 11.77
N ASP A 671 -19.30 37.52 12.01
CA ASP A 671 -19.93 37.78 13.32
C ASP A 671 -19.91 36.52 14.19
N TYR A 672 -19.99 35.35 13.52
CA TYR A 672 -20.02 34.05 14.16
C TYR A 672 -18.98 33.12 13.53
N LEU A 673 -18.27 32.37 14.37
CA LEU A 673 -17.44 31.23 13.95
C LEU A 673 -18.11 29.93 14.40
N PHE A 674 -18.62 29.16 13.47
CA PHE A 674 -19.14 27.81 13.72
C PHE A 674 -18.05 26.81 13.47
N TYR A 675 -17.45 26.29 14.55
CA TYR A 675 -16.41 25.29 14.52
C TYR A 675 -17.03 23.88 14.63
N PHE A 676 -17.02 23.13 13.57
CA PHE A 676 -17.56 21.77 13.53
C PHE A 676 -16.51 20.75 13.94
N ALA A 677 -16.74 20.11 15.07
CA ALA A 677 -15.91 19.06 15.62
C ALA A 677 -16.56 17.68 15.45
N HIS A 678 -15.76 16.65 15.43
CA HIS A 678 -16.19 15.25 15.40
C HIS A 678 -15.27 14.40 16.29
N GLN A 679 -15.54 13.10 16.40
CA GLN A 679 -14.81 12.21 17.32
C GLN A 679 -13.29 12.15 17.10
N ASP A 680 -12.79 12.55 15.94
CA ASP A 680 -11.35 12.49 15.58
C ASP A 680 -10.58 13.80 15.91
N GLU A 681 -11.09 14.68 16.79
CA GLU A 681 -10.42 15.96 17.11
C GLU A 681 -9.01 15.79 17.71
N PHE A 682 -8.73 14.68 18.36
CA PHE A 682 -7.37 14.36 18.86
C PHE A 682 -6.39 13.94 17.75
N ARG A 683 -6.90 13.70 16.56
CA ARG A 683 -6.07 13.20 15.46
C ARG A 683 -5.05 14.25 15.02
N GLU A 684 -3.82 13.79 14.79
CA GLU A 684 -2.68 14.59 14.34
C GLU A 684 -2.22 15.73 15.29
N LEU A 685 -2.81 15.90 16.45
CA LEU A 685 -2.37 16.94 17.40
C LEU A 685 -0.89 16.82 17.76
N ALA A 686 -0.51 15.67 18.31
CA ALA A 686 0.86 15.42 18.75
C ALA A 686 1.84 15.33 17.57
N SER A 687 1.45 14.67 16.46
CA SER A 687 2.30 14.50 15.31
C SER A 687 2.56 15.80 14.56
N HIS A 688 1.53 16.60 14.33
CA HIS A 688 1.65 17.89 13.66
C HIS A 688 2.42 18.91 14.51
N THR A 689 2.13 19.00 15.84
CA THR A 689 2.87 19.87 16.74
C THR A 689 4.35 19.46 16.82
N ALA A 690 4.64 18.15 16.86
CA ALA A 690 6.01 17.62 16.81
C ALA A 690 6.74 18.01 15.51
N GLN A 691 6.05 18.01 14.37
CA GLN A 691 6.62 18.51 13.12
C GLN A 691 7.08 19.96 13.22
N LEU A 692 6.20 20.82 13.71
CA LEU A 692 6.50 22.26 13.83
C LEU A 692 7.69 22.49 14.76
N VAL A 693 7.73 21.80 15.91
CA VAL A 693 8.84 21.88 16.87
C VAL A 693 10.16 21.37 16.26
N ALA A 694 10.13 20.18 15.63
CA ALA A 694 11.33 19.57 15.03
C ALA A 694 11.93 20.43 13.91
N GLN A 695 11.08 21.16 13.18
CA GLN A 695 11.52 22.07 12.11
C GLN A 695 11.81 23.49 12.61
N ARG A 696 11.77 23.72 13.92
CA ARG A 696 11.99 25.04 14.55
C ARG A 696 11.06 26.11 14.00
N LEU A 697 9.84 25.71 13.61
CA LEU A 697 8.82 26.65 13.18
C LEU A 697 8.13 27.25 14.38
N GLU A 698 7.70 28.50 14.26
CA GLU A 698 6.96 29.18 15.29
C GLU A 698 5.59 28.48 15.46
N LEU A 699 5.23 28.17 16.70
CA LEU A 699 3.93 27.58 16.97
C LEU A 699 2.82 28.63 16.81
N PRO A 700 1.67 28.26 16.24
CA PRO A 700 0.63 29.21 15.83
C PRO A 700 -0.10 29.88 17.01
N SER A 701 0.29 29.58 18.23
CA SER A 701 -0.27 30.26 19.41
C SER A 701 0.63 30.18 20.63
N ARG A 702 0.46 31.18 21.52
CA ARG A 702 1.14 31.22 22.83
C ARG A 702 0.72 30.05 23.72
N HIS A 703 -0.57 29.66 23.70
CA HIS A 703 -1.05 28.53 24.48
C HIS A 703 -0.39 27.23 24.07
N LEU A 704 -0.17 26.99 22.76
CA LEU A 704 0.57 25.83 22.27
C LEU A 704 2.05 25.87 22.69
N GLN A 705 2.67 27.05 22.64
CA GLN A 705 4.05 27.23 23.11
C GLN A 705 4.19 26.85 24.58
N GLU A 706 3.24 27.25 25.43
CA GLU A 706 3.23 26.94 26.87
C GLU A 706 3.07 25.43 27.13
N VAL A 707 2.20 24.73 26.39
CA VAL A 707 2.06 23.26 26.50
C VAL A 707 3.35 22.58 26.07
N VAL A 708 3.91 22.95 24.93
CA VAL A 708 5.14 22.36 24.39
C VAL A 708 6.33 22.60 25.36
N ALA A 709 6.45 23.79 25.94
CA ALA A 709 7.48 24.09 26.92
C ALA A 709 7.33 23.22 28.20
N ARG A 710 6.10 23.03 28.71
CA ARG A 710 5.83 22.16 29.87
C ARG A 710 6.09 20.68 29.58
N SER A 711 5.82 20.22 28.37
CA SER A 711 6.12 18.85 27.96
C SER A 711 7.63 18.55 27.88
N GLY A 712 8.51 19.58 28.03
CA GLY A 712 9.95 19.44 28.01
C GLY A 712 10.50 18.96 26.67
N VAL A 713 9.82 19.23 25.56
CA VAL A 713 10.25 18.89 24.21
C VAL A 713 10.96 20.09 23.56
N ASN A 714 11.96 19.80 22.75
CA ASN A 714 12.70 20.79 21.98
C ASN A 714 13.13 20.23 20.61
N ALA A 715 13.57 21.09 19.72
CA ALA A 715 13.95 20.77 18.36
C ALA A 715 15.22 19.88 18.23
N GLU A 716 15.92 19.63 19.31
CA GLU A 716 17.13 18.78 19.33
C GLU A 716 16.78 17.32 19.60
N MET A 717 15.58 17.06 20.10
CA MET A 717 15.09 15.72 20.34
C MET A 717 14.72 15.03 19.02
N ALA A 718 14.82 13.69 18.99
CA ALA A 718 14.31 12.93 17.87
C ALA A 718 12.79 13.15 17.70
N PRO A 719 12.28 13.38 16.47
CA PRO A 719 10.88 13.70 16.23
C PRO A 719 9.88 12.70 16.82
N GLY A 720 10.21 11.41 16.79
CA GLY A 720 9.40 10.38 17.44
C GLY A 720 9.35 10.50 18.97
N ALA A 721 10.41 10.99 19.60
CA ALA A 721 10.43 11.26 21.04
C ALA A 721 9.61 12.50 21.39
N ILE A 722 9.66 13.54 20.54
CA ILE A 722 8.80 14.72 20.66
C ILE A 722 7.34 14.29 20.57
N GLN A 723 6.99 13.57 19.53
CA GLN A 723 5.62 13.09 19.32
C GLN A 723 5.12 12.22 20.48
N SER A 724 5.92 11.26 20.95
CA SER A 724 5.53 10.38 22.05
C SER A 724 5.31 11.11 23.38
N ARG A 725 6.05 12.21 23.61
CA ARG A 725 5.81 13.07 24.78
C ARG A 725 4.55 13.88 24.63
N LEU A 726 4.37 14.56 23.49
CA LEU A 726 3.20 15.38 23.20
C LEU A 726 1.90 14.55 23.14
N GLN A 727 2.00 13.27 22.82
CA GLN A 727 0.86 12.36 22.81
C GLN A 727 0.24 12.15 24.20
N ARG A 728 1.02 12.32 25.27
CA ARG A 728 0.51 12.27 26.65
C ARG A 728 -0.27 13.52 27.01
N ASP A 729 0.02 14.62 26.32
CA ASP A 729 -0.54 15.96 26.57
C ASP A 729 -1.60 16.36 25.50
N GLU A 730 -2.14 15.38 24.74
CA GLU A 730 -3.08 15.66 23.63
C GLU A 730 -4.32 16.46 24.08
N ALA A 731 -4.85 16.21 25.28
CA ALA A 731 -5.96 16.97 25.81
C ALA A 731 -5.58 18.44 26.08
N GLU A 732 -4.37 18.68 26.56
CA GLU A 732 -3.86 20.04 26.79
C GLU A 732 -3.54 20.75 25.48
N LEU A 733 -3.04 20.03 24.46
CA LEU A 733 -2.83 20.58 23.13
C LEU A 733 -4.17 20.99 22.47
N LEU A 734 -5.21 20.17 22.57
CA LEU A 734 -6.53 20.51 22.04
C LEU A 734 -7.13 21.70 22.79
N LEU A 735 -7.03 21.72 24.13
CA LEU A 735 -7.48 22.84 24.94
C LEU A 735 -6.73 24.14 24.57
N ALA A 736 -5.43 24.06 24.31
CA ALA A 736 -4.64 25.22 23.88
C ALA A 736 -5.09 25.77 22.53
N ILE A 737 -5.39 24.87 21.56
CA ILE A 737 -5.96 25.26 20.27
C ILE A 737 -7.32 25.93 20.46
N ASN A 738 -8.21 25.30 21.22
CA ASN A 738 -9.56 25.82 21.50
C ASN A 738 -9.53 27.19 22.17
N ARG A 739 -8.69 27.37 23.20
CA ARG A 739 -8.50 28.67 23.87
C ARG A 739 -7.97 29.72 22.89
N THR A 740 -7.03 29.39 22.04
CA THR A 740 -6.54 30.33 21.04
C THR A 740 -7.64 30.80 20.12
N ILE A 741 -8.45 29.86 19.60
CA ILE A 741 -9.59 30.21 18.73
C ILE A 741 -10.57 31.15 19.46
N VAL A 742 -10.92 30.82 20.71
CA VAL A 742 -11.86 31.63 21.52
C VAL A 742 -11.30 33.02 21.78
N ASP A 743 -10.06 33.13 22.25
CA ASP A 743 -9.45 34.41 22.58
C ASP A 743 -9.33 35.32 21.34
N GLU A 744 -8.92 34.73 20.21
CA GLU A 744 -8.79 35.47 18.96
C GLU A 744 -10.16 35.88 18.37
N CYS A 745 -11.18 35.05 18.48
CA CYS A 745 -12.55 35.41 18.13
C CYS A 745 -13.07 36.54 18.98
N ARG A 746 -12.99 36.42 20.30
CA ARG A 746 -13.48 37.45 21.24
C ARG A 746 -12.77 38.78 21.08
N SER A 747 -11.45 38.77 20.82
CA SER A 747 -10.70 40.01 20.56
C SER A 747 -11.17 40.77 19.32
N ARG A 748 -11.88 40.11 18.42
CA ARG A 748 -12.46 40.67 17.18
C ARG A 748 -13.97 40.84 17.22
N GLY A 749 -14.61 40.59 18.38
CA GLY A 749 -16.07 40.64 18.51
C GLY A 749 -16.80 39.50 17.79
N ILE A 750 -16.14 38.40 17.50
CA ILE A 750 -16.70 37.20 16.85
C ILE A 750 -17.18 36.24 17.94
N LEU A 751 -18.43 35.75 17.85
CA LEU A 751 -18.93 34.73 18.76
C LEU A 751 -18.49 33.34 18.32
N PRO A 752 -17.61 32.61 19.08
CA PRO A 752 -17.19 31.26 18.76
C PRO A 752 -18.20 30.22 19.25
N VAL A 753 -18.78 29.46 18.34
CA VAL A 753 -19.72 28.37 18.62
C VAL A 753 -19.06 27.05 18.21
N TRP A 754 -18.93 26.11 19.14
CA TRP A 754 -18.39 24.77 18.90
C TRP A 754 -19.56 23.81 18.73
N ILE A 755 -19.56 23.08 17.61
CA ILE A 755 -20.68 22.24 17.20
C ILE A 755 -20.17 20.82 17.08
N TYR A 756 -20.65 19.89 17.90
CA TYR A 756 -20.35 18.49 17.78
C TYR A 756 -21.21 17.85 16.69
N LEU A 757 -20.59 17.45 15.60
CA LEU A 757 -21.21 16.79 14.46
C LEU A 757 -20.52 15.44 14.23
N PRO A 758 -20.95 14.36 14.91
CA PRO A 758 -20.30 13.06 14.81
C PRO A 758 -20.44 12.45 13.42
N VAL A 759 -19.38 11.75 12.99
CA VAL A 759 -19.40 10.91 11.80
C VAL A 759 -19.88 9.52 12.22
N PRO A 760 -20.82 8.88 11.52
CA PRO A 760 -21.21 7.52 11.84
C PRO A 760 -20.05 6.56 11.56
N ALA A 761 -19.29 6.19 12.57
CA ALA A 761 -18.24 5.18 12.52
C ALA A 761 -18.63 3.97 13.39
N PRO A 762 -18.21 2.74 13.04
CA PRO A 762 -18.37 1.60 13.94
C PRO A 762 -17.61 1.86 15.24
N ALA A 763 -18.23 1.52 16.35
CA ALA A 763 -17.90 1.85 17.73
C ALA A 763 -16.40 1.72 18.08
N ILE A 764 -15.71 2.81 18.04
CA ILE A 764 -14.57 3.12 18.91
C ILE A 764 -15.18 4.04 19.99
N GLU A 765 -14.69 4.01 21.23
CA GLU A 765 -15.17 4.85 22.32
C GLU A 765 -15.40 6.28 21.83
N ASP A 766 -16.62 6.77 21.94
CA ASP A 766 -16.96 8.13 21.53
C ASP A 766 -16.37 9.11 22.55
N PRO A 767 -15.36 9.92 22.22
CA PRO A 767 -14.74 10.85 23.13
C PRO A 767 -15.59 12.11 23.39
N ARG A 768 -16.88 12.10 23.03
CA ARG A 768 -17.79 13.24 23.04
C ARG A 768 -17.73 14.04 24.35
N GLU A 769 -17.94 13.38 25.50
CA GLU A 769 -17.95 14.03 26.80
C GLU A 769 -16.63 14.77 27.08
N LYS A 770 -15.51 14.16 26.75
CA LYS A 770 -14.19 14.76 26.91
C LYS A 770 -14.00 15.96 25.97
N LEU A 771 -14.46 15.85 24.72
CA LEU A 771 -14.36 16.93 23.74
C LEU A 771 -15.22 18.13 24.10
N VAL A 772 -16.46 17.87 24.53
CA VAL A 772 -17.40 18.90 25.04
C VAL A 772 -16.78 19.65 26.22
N ALA A 773 -16.31 18.93 27.25
CA ALA A 773 -15.69 19.53 28.43
C ALA A 773 -14.45 20.40 28.08
N LEU A 774 -13.64 20.00 27.08
CA LEU A 774 -12.50 20.79 26.62
C LEU A 774 -12.95 22.06 25.87
N ALA A 775 -14.02 22.00 25.09
CA ALA A 775 -14.55 23.14 24.37
C ALA A 775 -15.21 24.14 25.35
N GLU A 776 -15.99 23.68 26.33
CA GLU A 776 -16.55 24.49 27.40
C GLU A 776 -15.48 25.17 28.25
N SER A 777 -14.44 24.40 28.64
CA SER A 777 -13.29 24.93 29.41
C SER A 777 -12.46 25.97 28.63
N ALA A 778 -12.53 25.96 27.30
CA ALA A 778 -11.93 26.97 26.45
C ALA A 778 -12.81 28.23 26.33
N GLY A 779 -14.11 28.14 26.61
CA GLY A 779 -15.06 29.26 26.59
C GLY A 779 -15.86 29.38 25.30
N PHE A 780 -16.00 28.31 24.51
CA PHE A 780 -16.95 28.25 23.39
C PHE A 780 -18.42 28.23 23.90
N VAL A 781 -19.33 28.69 23.07
CA VAL A 781 -20.74 28.24 23.16
C VAL A 781 -20.79 26.85 22.54
N VAL A 782 -21.14 25.84 23.32
CA VAL A 782 -21.12 24.45 22.90
C VAL A 782 -22.51 23.98 22.52
N CYS A 783 -22.60 23.33 21.34
CA CYS A 783 -23.82 22.75 20.80
C CYS A 783 -23.54 21.29 20.37
N ASP A 784 -24.44 20.39 20.76
CA ASP A 784 -24.32 18.96 20.42
C ASP A 784 -25.39 18.57 19.40
N LEU A 785 -24.94 18.20 18.22
CA LEU A 785 -25.79 17.68 17.15
C LEU A 785 -25.69 16.15 16.99
N SER A 786 -25.28 15.42 18.02
CA SER A 786 -25.17 13.95 17.95
C SER A 786 -26.47 13.25 17.52
N GLY A 787 -27.63 13.88 17.80
CA GLY A 787 -28.95 13.40 17.39
C GLY A 787 -29.22 13.38 15.87
N TRP A 788 -28.38 14.00 15.02
CA TRP A 788 -28.63 14.03 13.58
C TRP A 788 -28.56 12.64 12.91
N THR A 789 -27.80 11.71 13.49
CA THR A 789 -27.59 10.37 13.00
C THR A 789 -28.45 9.28 13.68
N THR A 790 -29.41 9.64 14.54
CA THR A 790 -30.27 8.66 15.24
C THR A 790 -31.06 7.76 14.30
N VAL A 791 -31.39 8.24 13.10
CA VAL A 791 -31.95 7.45 12.00
C VAL A 791 -30.94 7.52 10.85
N ARG A 792 -30.21 6.44 10.63
CA ARG A 792 -29.15 6.39 9.61
C ARG A 792 -29.68 6.05 8.21
N GLU A 793 -30.84 5.41 8.14
CA GLU A 793 -31.40 4.92 6.88
C GLU A 793 -31.72 6.08 5.92
N GLY A 794 -31.19 6.01 4.69
CA GLY A 794 -31.41 7.00 3.65
C GLY A 794 -30.56 8.27 3.75
N LEU A 795 -29.72 8.45 4.78
CA LEU A 795 -28.87 9.64 4.93
C LEU A 795 -27.50 9.51 4.29
N PHE A 796 -27.15 8.30 3.83
CA PHE A 796 -25.87 7.98 3.20
C PHE A 796 -26.12 7.17 1.94
N ASP A 797 -25.26 7.31 0.95
CA ASP A 797 -25.34 6.46 -0.22
C ASP A 797 -24.86 5.03 0.14
N ALA A 798 -25.36 4.00 -0.57
CA ALA A 798 -25.09 2.61 -0.24
C ALA A 798 -23.59 2.23 -0.27
N THR A 799 -22.77 3.03 -0.95
CA THR A 799 -21.32 2.84 -1.10
C THR A 799 -20.51 3.73 -0.17
N GLU A 800 -21.16 4.64 0.59
CA GLU A 800 -20.54 5.67 1.38
C GLU A 800 -20.94 5.54 2.86
N GLU A 801 -19.96 5.34 3.73
CA GLU A 801 -20.23 5.15 5.17
C GLU A 801 -20.01 6.42 6.01
N PHE A 802 -19.32 7.44 5.45
CA PHE A 802 -18.83 8.59 6.22
C PHE A 802 -19.42 9.92 5.77
N HIS A 803 -19.71 10.10 4.49
CA HIS A 803 -20.18 11.38 3.97
C HIS A 803 -21.68 11.31 3.72
N PRO A 804 -22.45 12.23 4.31
CA PRO A 804 -23.89 12.26 4.11
C PRO A 804 -24.22 12.61 2.66
N ASN A 805 -25.30 12.03 2.13
CA ASN A 805 -25.88 12.37 0.84
C ASN A 805 -26.73 13.65 0.95
N ALA A 806 -27.43 14.05 -0.12
CA ALA A 806 -28.28 15.25 -0.14
C ALA A 806 -29.32 15.25 1.00
N ALA A 807 -29.95 14.10 1.30
CA ALA A 807 -30.89 13.98 2.41
C ALA A 807 -30.20 14.15 3.78
N GLY A 808 -28.98 13.59 3.92
CA GLY A 808 -28.16 13.77 5.09
C GLY A 808 -27.77 15.25 5.32
N HIS A 809 -27.40 15.95 4.25
CA HIS A 809 -27.12 17.38 4.30
C HIS A 809 -28.36 18.22 4.67
N GLN A 810 -29.54 17.87 4.14
CA GLN A 810 -30.78 18.49 4.58
C GLN A 810 -31.05 18.26 6.07
N ARG A 811 -30.84 17.05 6.55
CA ARG A 811 -30.99 16.69 7.97
C ARG A 811 -30.04 17.47 8.88
N ILE A 812 -28.79 17.69 8.44
CA ILE A 812 -27.85 18.56 9.18
C ILE A 812 -28.36 20.02 9.20
N ALA A 813 -28.87 20.53 8.09
CA ALA A 813 -29.44 21.86 8.02
C ALA A 813 -30.66 22.01 8.97
N ASP A 814 -31.54 20.99 9.05
CA ASP A 814 -32.66 20.94 10.00
C ASP A 814 -32.17 21.00 11.45
N ALA A 815 -31.15 20.18 11.78
CA ALA A 815 -30.57 20.17 13.12
C ALA A 815 -29.93 21.51 13.51
N LEU A 816 -29.25 22.17 12.55
CA LEU A 816 -28.68 23.50 12.74
C LEU A 816 -29.76 24.59 12.95
N MET A 817 -30.85 24.54 12.19
CA MET A 817 -31.98 25.46 12.40
C MET A 817 -32.60 25.27 13.79
N GLN A 818 -32.76 24.01 14.22
CA GLN A 818 -33.25 23.69 15.54
C GLN A 818 -32.30 24.16 16.65
N MET A 819 -31.00 23.90 16.48
CA MET A 819 -29.93 24.36 17.37
C MET A 819 -29.96 25.89 17.55
N LEU A 820 -30.10 26.64 16.47
CA LEU A 820 -30.20 28.10 16.56
C LEU A 820 -31.44 28.58 17.34
N ARG A 821 -32.55 27.82 17.28
CA ARG A 821 -33.76 28.11 18.08
C ARG A 821 -33.55 27.78 19.54
N ASP A 822 -33.00 26.63 19.85
CA ASP A 822 -32.79 26.13 21.21
C ASP A 822 -31.75 26.95 21.98
N HIS A 823 -30.75 27.48 21.27
CA HIS A 823 -29.68 28.31 21.84
C HIS A 823 -29.87 29.81 21.58
N ARG A 824 -31.11 30.28 21.37
CA ARG A 824 -31.41 31.69 21.03
C ARG A 824 -30.84 32.68 22.05
N GLU A 825 -30.85 32.35 23.34
CA GLU A 825 -30.34 33.20 24.41
C GLU A 825 -28.80 33.26 24.45
N SER A 826 -28.11 32.19 24.09
CA SER A 826 -26.65 32.11 24.17
C SER A 826 -25.95 32.51 22.87
N ILE A 827 -26.55 32.24 21.70
CA ILE A 827 -26.00 32.61 20.41
C ILE A 827 -26.47 33.98 19.92
N LEU A 828 -27.63 34.44 20.40
CA LEU A 828 -28.25 35.72 20.01
C LEU A 828 -28.41 35.90 18.49
N PHE A 829 -28.63 34.78 17.79
CA PHE A 829 -28.76 34.79 16.33
C PHE A 829 -30.13 35.34 15.92
N PRO A 830 -30.20 36.33 15.04
CA PRO A 830 -31.49 36.89 14.58
C PRO A 830 -32.16 35.88 13.65
N LEU A 831 -33.02 35.06 14.20
CA LEU A 831 -33.85 34.14 13.42
C LEU A 831 -35.05 34.88 12.82
N PRO A 832 -35.50 34.50 11.61
CA PRO A 832 -36.83 34.93 11.15
C PRO A 832 -37.92 34.45 12.13
N GLU A 833 -38.90 35.27 12.40
CA GLU A 833 -40.06 34.97 13.30
C GLU A 833 -40.89 33.79 12.77
#